data_b9c4de07459ddbed2b1159864d0cd483
#
_entry.id   b9c4de07459ddbed2b1159864d0cd483
#
_cell.length_a   1.000
_cell.length_b   1.000
_cell.length_c   1.000
_cell.angle_alpha   90.00
_cell.angle_beta   90.00
_cell.angle_gamma   90.00
#
_symmetry.space_group_name_H-M   'P 1'
#
loop_
_entity.id
_entity.type
_entity.pdbx_description
1 polymer ?
#
loop_
_entity_poly.entity_id
_entity_poly.type
_entity_poly.pdbx_seq_one_letter_code
_entity_poly.pdbx_strand_id
1 'polypeptide(L)'
;MRFTVKNKTGEFDPDSANALTGWKKNTKIIWTVTFDGVSWRRFYGAVNDIQFSDPSTYAHTATVLVTDWMEYAYKRTINQQSIETNRRGDQVVNTIVDAVGQTPLATSYDIGYYEFPAAFDSMTTKTKAATELNKIVLSEGGYFYNRHDKVNGETLVFESASYRNDNRTLSKLPVLAESSGYLLKAGSTTDLILMAGSTTDRIVLNQATDANLNGLATEYKRTHGDNILNKITVTAYPKRTDTSIQVLYSLGDIIKISPGETKTITVRYQNTTTKEYCNAISSLMIQPVATTDYLMNTKKDGTGTDITSYLTVSVTYRTAEAEISMTNASGYTGKVTFLRLRGYGVYQDSSIRAVVEDTASQASYSELELNIEQQYQRDTIAGEVWAEKIITRDASPRTQLDKISFIANNSDTAMQAFLSIDIGDMVKITEPTLNLDNYYFVNGIEFAITGRDLIAYSWILAEADPSLYGGDLSLIAVEFNEMDHSATGGNPAVSGIVTYGNIPELVDLPEQSITAWVNMNTAEVLGNIVCMWVDGAGGLEWSCGIRETAGLWLELIIPHSNSDLRWRSDLDAGAALNNWVCVGISILWTDIKFYSRGNLRQTYIVLSPVGNRESAEGAHYTLGNIRSTDALSDFEKPFRGMLADVRHYNRVLTDAEFAQVNADGIGGYGVKNGMLFQGPCVLTKDLAYFTDHNISPTDRLIDNIRGHVGKAEIEANYTNDGEIITRILP
;
A
#
# COMPACT_ATOMS: atom_id res chain seq x y z
N MET A 1 -17.47 -15.97 17.97
CA MET A 1 -18.17 -15.87 19.29
C MET A 1 -18.90 -17.18 19.59
N ARG A 2 -18.93 -17.60 20.86
CA ARG A 2 -19.68 -18.79 21.30
C ARG A 2 -20.47 -18.43 22.55
N PHE A 3 -21.74 -18.82 22.60
CA PHE A 3 -22.58 -18.63 23.80
C PHE A 3 -23.58 -19.78 23.96
N THR A 4 -24.07 -19.96 25.17
CA THR A 4 -25.01 -21.03 25.51
C THR A 4 -26.30 -20.40 26.04
N VAL A 5 -27.44 -20.85 25.49
CA VAL A 5 -28.76 -20.41 25.91
C VAL A 5 -29.58 -21.57 26.47
N LYS A 6 -30.50 -21.27 27.37
CA LYS A 6 -31.48 -22.26 27.84
C LYS A 6 -32.46 -22.55 26.70
N ASN A 7 -32.68 -23.84 26.40
CA ASN A 7 -33.56 -24.27 25.31
C ASN A 7 -34.63 -25.28 25.79
N LYS A 8 -35.26 -25.00 26.91
CA LYS A 8 -36.26 -25.89 27.55
C LYS A 8 -37.49 -26.08 26.67
N THR A 9 -37.87 -25.11 25.91
CA THR A 9 -39.09 -25.07 25.07
C THR A 9 -38.79 -25.38 23.61
N GLY A 10 -37.51 -25.58 23.24
CA GLY A 10 -37.09 -25.80 21.85
C GLY A 10 -37.02 -24.52 21.00
N GLU A 11 -37.05 -23.33 21.62
CA GLU A 11 -37.05 -22.05 20.90
C GLU A 11 -35.79 -21.83 20.04
N PHE A 12 -34.66 -22.36 20.47
CA PHE A 12 -33.37 -22.24 19.76
C PHE A 12 -33.02 -23.48 18.94
N ASP A 13 -33.95 -24.39 18.74
CA ASP A 13 -33.83 -25.53 17.84
C ASP A 13 -34.59 -25.24 16.54
N PRO A 14 -33.89 -25.06 15.40
CA PRO A 14 -34.54 -24.72 14.12
C PRO A 14 -35.58 -25.75 13.64
N ASP A 15 -35.47 -26.98 14.09
CA ASP A 15 -36.36 -28.07 13.70
C ASP A 15 -37.54 -28.26 14.67
N SER A 16 -37.56 -27.51 15.77
CA SER A 16 -38.64 -27.53 16.75
C SER A 16 -39.87 -26.79 16.26
N ALA A 17 -41.06 -27.29 16.61
CA ALA A 17 -42.32 -26.59 16.36
C ALA A 17 -42.41 -25.23 17.12
N ASN A 18 -41.60 -25.04 18.16
CA ASN A 18 -41.51 -23.83 18.96
C ASN A 18 -40.33 -22.93 18.55
N ALA A 19 -39.64 -23.22 17.45
CA ALA A 19 -38.49 -22.44 17.02
C ALA A 19 -38.83 -20.96 16.87
N LEU A 20 -37.94 -20.08 17.34
CA LEU A 20 -38.05 -18.65 17.11
C LEU A 20 -38.11 -18.37 15.60
N THR A 21 -39.03 -17.54 15.19
CA THR A 21 -39.21 -17.19 13.76
C THR A 21 -37.91 -16.67 13.17
N GLY A 22 -37.42 -17.33 12.14
CA GLY A 22 -36.18 -16.96 11.46
C GLY A 22 -34.88 -17.48 12.13
N TRP A 23 -34.98 -18.19 13.25
CA TRP A 23 -33.81 -18.78 13.90
C TRP A 23 -33.30 -19.99 13.12
N LYS A 24 -32.12 -19.87 12.53
CA LYS A 24 -31.50 -20.90 11.70
C LYS A 24 -30.03 -20.58 11.47
N LYS A 25 -29.32 -21.48 10.81
CA LYS A 25 -27.97 -21.20 10.29
C LYS A 25 -28.00 -19.90 9.44
N ASN A 26 -26.97 -19.07 9.55
CA ASN A 26 -26.80 -17.73 8.96
C ASN A 26 -27.71 -16.63 9.57
N THR A 27 -28.44 -16.88 10.66
CA THR A 27 -29.10 -15.80 11.42
C THR A 27 -28.05 -14.83 11.93
N LYS A 28 -28.28 -13.53 11.72
CA LYS A 28 -27.33 -12.49 12.12
C LYS A 28 -27.44 -12.22 13.61
N ILE A 29 -26.28 -12.16 14.26
CA ILE A 29 -26.14 -11.92 15.70
C ILE A 29 -25.29 -10.67 15.89
N ILE A 30 -25.79 -9.76 16.71
CA ILE A 30 -25.07 -8.56 17.16
C ILE A 30 -24.87 -8.72 18.68
N TRP A 31 -23.65 -8.53 19.14
CA TRP A 31 -23.38 -8.40 20.56
C TRP A 31 -23.04 -6.94 20.86
N THR A 32 -23.77 -6.37 21.81
CA THR A 32 -23.65 -4.97 22.21
C THR A 32 -23.36 -4.88 23.71
N VAL A 33 -22.44 -4.03 24.07
CA VAL A 33 -22.13 -3.68 25.47
C VAL A 33 -22.55 -2.24 25.69
N THR A 34 -23.33 -1.98 26.75
CA THR A 34 -23.71 -0.62 27.15
C THR A 34 -22.93 -0.26 28.40
N PHE A 35 -22.20 0.83 28.33
CA PHE A 35 -21.42 1.38 29.45
C PHE A 35 -21.59 2.89 29.49
N ASP A 36 -21.85 3.44 30.67
CA ASP A 36 -22.09 4.87 30.89
C ASP A 36 -23.13 5.48 29.93
N GLY A 37 -24.20 4.73 29.66
CA GLY A 37 -25.29 5.15 28.76
C GLY A 37 -24.94 5.06 27.26
N VAL A 38 -23.73 4.68 26.90
CA VAL A 38 -23.26 4.53 25.52
C VAL A 38 -23.24 3.06 25.15
N SER A 39 -23.83 2.72 23.99
CA SER A 39 -23.83 1.36 23.45
C SER A 39 -22.72 1.16 22.41
N TRP A 40 -21.98 0.07 22.58
CA TRP A 40 -20.87 -0.33 21.73
C TRP A 40 -21.16 -1.68 21.10
N ARG A 41 -21.13 -1.77 19.79
CA ARG A 41 -21.20 -3.05 19.08
C ARG A 41 -19.81 -3.69 19.12
N ARG A 42 -19.71 -4.81 19.85
CA ARG A 42 -18.44 -5.51 20.03
C ARG A 42 -18.30 -6.78 19.20
N PHE A 43 -19.34 -7.19 18.52
CA PHE A 43 -19.31 -8.31 17.59
C PHE A 43 -20.53 -8.27 16.67
N TYR A 44 -20.31 -8.60 15.40
CA TYR A 44 -21.33 -8.92 14.44
C TYR A 44 -20.95 -10.19 13.71
N GLY A 45 -21.88 -11.09 13.49
CA GLY A 45 -21.62 -12.33 12.77
C GLY A 45 -22.89 -13.09 12.42
N ALA A 46 -22.71 -14.32 11.97
CA ALA A 46 -23.81 -15.21 11.62
C ALA A 46 -23.71 -16.53 12.35
N VAL A 47 -24.84 -17.08 12.74
CA VAL A 47 -24.92 -18.43 13.31
C VAL A 47 -24.32 -19.44 12.33
N ASN A 48 -23.23 -20.10 12.74
CA ASN A 48 -22.53 -21.11 11.96
C ASN A 48 -22.93 -22.52 12.36
N ASP A 49 -23.07 -22.75 13.69
CA ASP A 49 -23.41 -24.06 14.25
C ASP A 49 -24.25 -23.91 15.52
N ILE A 50 -25.09 -24.90 15.78
CA ILE A 50 -25.90 -24.98 16.98
C ILE A 50 -25.76 -26.41 17.53
N GLN A 51 -25.27 -26.53 18.76
CA GLN A 51 -25.06 -27.81 19.45
C GLN A 51 -26.04 -27.91 20.61
N PHE A 52 -26.78 -29.00 20.67
CA PHE A 52 -27.77 -29.24 21.72
C PHE A 52 -27.17 -30.10 22.81
N SER A 53 -27.51 -29.83 24.09
CA SER A 53 -27.18 -30.70 25.19
C SER A 53 -28.03 -31.97 25.16
N ASP A 54 -27.48 -33.08 25.68
CA ASP A 54 -28.20 -34.33 25.85
C ASP A 54 -29.48 -34.13 26.70
N PRO A 55 -30.67 -34.55 26.21
CA PRO A 55 -31.93 -34.46 26.94
C PRO A 55 -31.96 -35.22 28.25
N SER A 56 -31.02 -36.16 28.49
CA SER A 56 -30.88 -36.86 29.76
C SER A 56 -30.33 -36.00 30.89
N THR A 57 -29.71 -34.86 30.56
CA THR A 57 -29.29 -33.85 31.54
C THR A 57 -30.40 -32.80 31.72
N TYR A 58 -30.76 -32.47 32.97
CA TYR A 58 -31.79 -31.47 33.30
C TYR A 58 -31.54 -30.08 32.72
N ALA A 59 -30.44 -29.88 32.07
CA ALA A 59 -30.06 -28.61 31.45
C ALA A 59 -30.26 -28.66 29.93
N HIS A 60 -31.51 -28.52 29.47
CA HIS A 60 -31.76 -28.33 28.04
C HIS A 60 -31.15 -27.02 27.59
N THR A 61 -30.02 -27.08 26.92
CA THR A 61 -29.29 -25.91 26.41
C THR A 61 -28.96 -26.05 24.93
N ALA A 62 -28.85 -24.92 24.26
CA ALA A 62 -28.29 -24.82 22.92
C ALA A 62 -27.02 -23.95 22.98
N THR A 63 -25.91 -24.52 22.54
CA THR A 63 -24.64 -23.80 22.39
C THR A 63 -24.52 -23.34 20.94
N VAL A 64 -24.46 -22.04 20.76
CA VAL A 64 -24.46 -21.38 19.45
C VAL A 64 -23.04 -20.91 19.13
N LEU A 65 -22.51 -21.33 18.00
CA LEU A 65 -21.28 -20.81 17.42
C LEU A 65 -21.64 -19.76 16.37
N VAL A 66 -21.14 -18.56 16.55
CA VAL A 66 -21.30 -17.43 15.62
C VAL A 66 -19.93 -17.06 15.07
N THR A 67 -19.85 -16.92 13.78
CA THR A 67 -18.61 -16.55 13.08
C THR A 67 -18.82 -15.25 12.31
N ASP A 68 -17.75 -14.51 12.13
CA ASP A 68 -17.73 -13.25 11.38
C ASP A 68 -17.56 -13.47 9.86
N TRP A 69 -17.33 -12.40 9.13
CA TRP A 69 -17.18 -12.44 7.68
C TRP A 69 -16.02 -13.33 7.21
N MET A 70 -14.93 -13.41 7.97
CA MET A 70 -13.76 -14.21 7.59
C MET A 70 -14.10 -15.70 7.37
N GLU A 71 -15.11 -16.21 8.06
CA GLU A 71 -15.59 -17.59 7.84
C GLU A 71 -16.08 -17.83 6.42
N TYR A 72 -16.72 -16.81 5.81
CA TYR A 72 -17.12 -16.91 4.41
C TYR A 72 -15.90 -17.01 3.49
N ALA A 73 -14.85 -16.22 3.74
CA ALA A 73 -13.61 -16.29 2.97
C ALA A 73 -12.94 -17.68 3.06
N TYR A 74 -12.93 -18.29 4.24
CA TYR A 74 -12.37 -19.64 4.45
C TYR A 74 -13.21 -20.75 3.83
N LYS A 75 -14.53 -20.63 3.86
CA LYS A 75 -15.42 -21.72 3.41
C LYS A 75 -15.80 -21.61 1.93
N ARG A 76 -16.03 -20.42 1.43
CA ARG A 76 -16.50 -20.24 0.06
C ARG A 76 -15.38 -20.43 -0.96
N THR A 77 -15.71 -21.17 -2.00
CA THR A 77 -14.92 -21.19 -3.23
C THR A 77 -15.46 -20.13 -4.16
N ILE A 78 -14.58 -19.34 -4.72
CA ILE A 78 -14.88 -18.32 -5.73
C ILE A 78 -14.47 -18.83 -7.11
N ASN A 79 -15.12 -18.31 -8.12
CA ASN A 79 -14.76 -18.59 -9.51
C ASN A 79 -13.46 -17.84 -9.84
N GLN A 80 -12.75 -18.34 -10.85
CA GLN A 80 -11.60 -17.66 -11.42
C GLN A 80 -11.98 -16.23 -11.82
N GLN A 81 -11.20 -15.27 -11.33
CA GLN A 81 -11.31 -13.88 -11.70
C GLN A 81 -10.52 -13.60 -12.98
N SER A 82 -10.91 -12.57 -13.71
CA SER A 82 -10.09 -12.06 -14.82
C SER A 82 -8.78 -11.53 -14.31
N ILE A 83 -7.71 -11.67 -15.08
CA ILE A 83 -6.44 -11.04 -14.72
C ILE A 83 -6.64 -9.53 -14.66
N GLU A 84 -6.23 -8.93 -13.56
CA GLU A 84 -6.15 -7.49 -13.38
C GLU A 84 -4.68 -7.06 -13.46
N THR A 85 -4.40 -6.04 -14.26
CA THR A 85 -3.04 -5.54 -14.48
C THR A 85 -2.88 -4.16 -13.87
N ASN A 86 -1.69 -3.90 -13.31
CA ASN A 86 -1.32 -2.62 -12.69
C ASN A 86 -2.36 -2.17 -11.65
N ARG A 87 -2.73 -3.10 -10.75
CA ARG A 87 -3.67 -2.86 -9.66
C ARG A 87 -2.98 -2.91 -8.31
N ARG A 88 -3.37 -2.00 -7.43
CA ARG A 88 -2.91 -1.98 -6.05
C ARG A 88 -3.58 -3.05 -5.20
N GLY A 89 -2.95 -3.38 -4.07
CA GLY A 89 -3.43 -4.40 -3.14
C GLY A 89 -4.87 -4.16 -2.66
N ASP A 90 -5.26 -2.92 -2.34
CA ASP A 90 -6.62 -2.55 -1.94
C ASP A 90 -7.68 -2.88 -3.00
N GLN A 91 -7.37 -2.61 -4.27
CA GLN A 91 -8.28 -2.87 -5.38
C GLN A 91 -8.46 -4.37 -5.62
N VAL A 92 -7.36 -5.12 -5.56
CA VAL A 92 -7.36 -6.58 -5.76
C VAL A 92 -8.07 -7.29 -4.60
N VAL A 93 -7.89 -6.81 -3.35
CA VAL A 93 -8.65 -7.29 -2.18
C VAL A 93 -10.15 -7.09 -2.41
N ASN A 94 -10.57 -5.90 -2.84
CA ASN A 94 -11.98 -5.61 -3.07
C ASN A 94 -12.60 -6.56 -4.08
N THR A 95 -11.90 -6.88 -5.17
CA THR A 95 -12.37 -7.86 -6.19
C THR A 95 -12.65 -9.23 -5.56
N ILE A 96 -11.80 -9.71 -4.65
CA ILE A 96 -12.03 -10.99 -3.97
C ILE A 96 -13.18 -10.90 -2.96
N VAL A 97 -13.30 -9.81 -2.21
CA VAL A 97 -14.41 -9.59 -1.26
C VAL A 97 -15.75 -9.59 -1.99
N ASP A 98 -15.84 -8.92 -3.13
CA ASP A 98 -17.03 -8.91 -3.98
C ASP A 98 -17.35 -10.31 -4.53
N ALA A 99 -16.33 -11.06 -4.95
CA ALA A 99 -16.48 -12.42 -5.48
C ALA A 99 -16.99 -13.43 -4.43
N VAL A 100 -16.77 -13.17 -3.14
CA VAL A 100 -17.33 -13.99 -2.03
C VAL A 100 -18.87 -13.93 -2.04
N GLY A 101 -19.47 -12.84 -2.57
CA GLY A 101 -20.94 -12.69 -2.67
C GLY A 101 -21.63 -12.57 -1.29
N GLN A 102 -20.91 -12.13 -0.28
CA GLN A 102 -21.43 -11.76 1.03
C GLN A 102 -20.87 -10.39 1.38
N THR A 103 -21.69 -9.37 1.29
CA THR A 103 -21.28 -8.00 1.60
C THR A 103 -20.97 -7.86 3.09
N PRO A 104 -19.78 -7.36 3.48
CA PRO A 104 -19.48 -6.99 4.85
C PRO A 104 -20.30 -5.77 5.28
N LEU A 105 -20.45 -5.54 6.58
CA LEU A 105 -21.17 -4.34 7.08
C LEU A 105 -20.42 -3.05 6.75
N ALA A 106 -19.11 -3.07 6.91
CA ALA A 106 -18.25 -1.94 6.58
C ALA A 106 -16.90 -2.46 6.08
N THR A 107 -16.18 -1.61 5.35
CA THR A 107 -14.82 -1.84 4.88
C THR A 107 -13.96 -0.61 5.19
N SER A 108 -12.70 -0.85 5.52
CA SER A 108 -11.68 0.19 5.72
C SER A 108 -10.40 -0.29 5.06
N TYR A 109 -10.21 0.06 3.80
CA TYR A 109 -9.04 -0.34 3.04
C TYR A 109 -8.09 0.84 2.90
N ASP A 110 -6.88 0.66 3.41
CA ASP A 110 -5.78 1.56 3.14
C ASP A 110 -5.36 1.42 1.67
N ILE A 111 -4.82 2.47 1.10
CA ILE A 111 -4.32 2.46 -0.27
C ILE A 111 -3.12 1.50 -0.34
N GLY A 112 -3.19 0.50 -1.23
CA GLY A 112 -2.10 -0.44 -1.42
C GLY A 112 -0.80 0.26 -1.78
N TYR A 113 0.28 -0.16 -1.13
CA TYR A 113 1.61 0.42 -1.31
C TYR A 113 2.24 0.00 -2.64
N TYR A 114 2.00 -1.26 -3.04
CA TYR A 114 2.53 -1.82 -4.29
C TYR A 114 1.45 -1.95 -5.36
N GLU A 115 1.87 -1.78 -6.63
CA GLU A 115 1.08 -2.14 -7.80
C GLU A 115 1.49 -3.52 -8.31
N PHE A 116 0.53 -4.40 -8.46
CA PHE A 116 0.76 -5.74 -8.99
C PHE A 116 0.67 -5.74 -10.51
N PRO A 117 1.74 -6.17 -11.22
CA PRO A 117 1.73 -6.21 -12.69
C PRO A 117 0.62 -7.07 -13.27
N ALA A 118 0.32 -8.20 -12.63
CA ALA A 118 -0.80 -9.07 -12.99
C ALA A 118 -1.26 -9.84 -11.75
N ALA A 119 -2.48 -9.55 -11.29
CA ALA A 119 -3.16 -10.30 -10.23
C ALA A 119 -4.08 -11.36 -10.84
N PHE A 120 -4.35 -12.45 -10.09
CA PHE A 120 -5.24 -13.57 -10.44
C PHE A 120 -4.78 -14.45 -11.61
N ASP A 121 -3.58 -14.24 -12.15
CA ASP A 121 -3.03 -15.05 -13.24
C ASP A 121 -2.85 -16.53 -12.85
N SER A 122 -2.52 -16.78 -11.59
CA SER A 122 -2.33 -18.12 -11.01
C SER A 122 -3.58 -18.71 -10.34
N MET A 123 -4.72 -18.02 -10.45
CA MET A 123 -5.97 -18.45 -9.85
C MET A 123 -6.61 -19.60 -10.63
N THR A 124 -6.98 -20.68 -9.94
CA THR A 124 -7.67 -21.82 -10.54
C THR A 124 -9.19 -21.61 -10.60
N THR A 125 -9.88 -22.46 -11.35
CA THR A 125 -11.34 -22.37 -11.56
C THR A 125 -12.20 -22.44 -10.30
N LYS A 126 -11.66 -22.98 -9.20
CA LYS A 126 -12.32 -23.00 -7.88
C LYS A 126 -11.28 -22.86 -6.79
N THR A 127 -11.14 -21.67 -6.26
CA THR A 127 -10.18 -21.34 -5.19
C THR A 127 -10.91 -20.83 -3.96
N LYS A 128 -10.38 -21.10 -2.77
CA LYS A 128 -10.87 -20.48 -1.54
C LYS A 128 -10.55 -19.00 -1.57
N ALA A 129 -11.51 -18.14 -1.23
CA ALA A 129 -11.28 -16.70 -1.17
C ALA A 129 -10.13 -16.35 -0.22
N ALA A 130 -10.05 -17.01 0.95
CA ALA A 130 -8.95 -16.80 1.91
C ALA A 130 -7.57 -17.11 1.31
N THR A 131 -7.45 -18.09 0.40
CA THR A 131 -6.18 -18.41 -0.26
C THR A 131 -5.71 -17.25 -1.14
N GLU A 132 -6.62 -16.65 -1.90
CA GLU A 132 -6.29 -15.50 -2.76
C GLU A 132 -6.01 -14.23 -1.94
N LEU A 133 -6.80 -13.97 -0.89
CA LEU A 133 -6.51 -12.88 0.05
C LEU A 133 -5.12 -13.02 0.68
N ASN A 134 -4.72 -14.24 1.06
CA ASN A 134 -3.39 -14.47 1.62
C ASN A 134 -2.25 -14.20 0.61
N LYS A 135 -2.43 -14.56 -0.67
CA LYS A 135 -1.45 -14.22 -1.73
C LYS A 135 -1.28 -12.71 -1.88
N ILE A 136 -2.40 -11.96 -1.82
CA ILE A 136 -2.39 -10.50 -1.92
C ILE A 136 -1.65 -9.90 -0.72
N VAL A 137 -2.01 -10.31 0.50
CA VAL A 137 -1.41 -9.84 1.75
C VAL A 137 0.10 -10.12 1.79
N LEU A 138 0.54 -11.33 1.41
CA LEU A 138 1.96 -11.69 1.33
C LEU A 138 2.70 -10.89 0.25
N SER A 139 2.06 -10.64 -0.89
CA SER A 139 2.66 -9.83 -1.95
C SER A 139 2.73 -8.35 -1.59
N GLU A 140 1.76 -7.85 -0.82
CA GLU A 140 1.74 -6.49 -0.32
C GLU A 140 2.69 -6.28 0.88
N GLY A 141 2.91 -7.32 1.71
CA GLY A 141 3.57 -7.20 3.01
C GLY A 141 2.68 -6.50 4.05
N GLY A 142 1.36 -6.57 3.88
CA GLY A 142 0.35 -5.90 4.69
C GLY A 142 -0.45 -6.86 5.58
N TYR A 143 -1.66 -6.43 5.97
CA TYR A 143 -2.57 -7.22 6.81
C TYR A 143 -3.99 -7.17 6.27
N PHE A 144 -4.76 -8.24 6.49
CA PHE A 144 -6.19 -8.29 6.22
C PHE A 144 -6.91 -9.00 7.37
N TYR A 145 -7.86 -8.32 8.00
CA TYR A 145 -8.55 -8.83 9.19
C TYR A 145 -9.92 -8.17 9.37
N ASN A 146 -10.70 -8.70 10.31
CA ASN A 146 -11.96 -8.13 10.73
C ASN A 146 -11.79 -7.39 12.06
N ARG A 147 -12.23 -6.15 12.12
CA ARG A 147 -12.23 -5.27 13.30
C ARG A 147 -13.66 -5.03 13.76
N HIS A 148 -13.84 -4.87 15.07
CA HIS A 148 -15.14 -4.63 15.69
C HIS A 148 -15.27 -3.16 16.13
N ASP A 149 -15.67 -2.29 15.22
CA ASP A 149 -15.87 -0.90 15.57
C ASP A 149 -17.18 -0.65 16.37
N LYS A 150 -17.23 0.48 17.07
CA LYS A 150 -18.35 0.89 17.94
C LYS A 150 -19.71 0.89 17.23
N VAL A 151 -19.72 1.26 15.95
CA VAL A 151 -20.96 1.53 15.20
C VAL A 151 -21.46 0.29 14.48
N ASN A 152 -20.57 -0.40 13.76
CA ASN A 152 -20.94 -1.50 12.89
C ASN A 152 -20.83 -2.86 13.60
N GLY A 153 -19.84 -3.02 14.49
CA GLY A 153 -19.49 -4.29 15.09
C GLY A 153 -18.78 -5.26 14.15
N GLU A 154 -18.55 -4.85 12.90
CA GLU A 154 -17.79 -5.56 11.89
C GLU A 154 -17.28 -4.55 10.87
N THR A 155 -15.98 -4.52 10.64
CA THR A 155 -15.34 -3.75 9.58
C THR A 155 -14.19 -4.57 9.04
N LEU A 156 -14.22 -4.92 7.75
CA LEU A 156 -13.07 -5.55 7.11
C LEU A 156 -11.99 -4.51 6.87
N VAL A 157 -10.82 -4.77 7.36
CA VAL A 157 -9.66 -3.88 7.27
C VAL A 157 -8.61 -4.49 6.36
N PHE A 158 -8.10 -3.69 5.44
CA PHE A 158 -6.86 -3.96 4.73
C PHE A 158 -5.85 -2.88 5.09
N GLU A 159 -4.71 -3.29 5.59
CA GLU A 159 -3.56 -2.43 5.85
C GLU A 159 -2.49 -2.70 4.80
N SER A 160 -1.99 -1.67 4.15
CA SER A 160 -0.86 -1.75 3.23
C SER A 160 0.46 -2.03 3.97
N ALA A 161 1.52 -2.30 3.23
CA ALA A 161 2.87 -2.48 3.79
C ALA A 161 3.34 -1.29 4.65
N SER A 162 2.92 -0.08 4.29
CA SER A 162 3.31 1.15 5.00
C SER A 162 2.33 1.55 6.11
N TYR A 163 1.11 1.00 6.13
CA TYR A 163 0.03 1.47 7.01
C TYR A 163 0.45 1.62 8.47
N ARG A 164 1.07 0.59 9.05
CA ARG A 164 1.51 0.61 10.45
C ARG A 164 2.67 1.54 10.69
N ASN A 165 3.43 1.91 9.68
CA ASN A 165 4.44 2.95 9.73
C ASN A 165 3.80 4.33 9.72
N ASP A 166 2.89 4.55 8.78
CA ASP A 166 2.29 5.81 8.47
C ASP A 166 1.28 6.27 9.53
N ASN A 167 0.57 5.32 10.14
CA ASN A 167 -0.48 5.58 11.13
C ASN A 167 0.01 5.52 12.57
N ARG A 168 1.31 5.56 12.79
CA ARG A 168 1.92 5.71 14.12
C ARG A 168 1.85 7.09 14.69
N THR A 169 1.46 8.09 13.89
CA THR A 169 1.18 9.38 14.46
C THR A 169 0.22 9.19 15.62
N LEU A 170 0.69 9.58 16.76
CA LEU A 170 0.09 9.49 18.09
C LEU A 170 -1.36 9.98 18.19
N SER A 171 -1.90 10.53 17.12
CA SER A 171 -3.27 11.06 17.00
C SER A 171 -4.39 10.02 16.95
N LYS A 172 -4.06 8.73 16.83
CA LYS A 172 -5.06 7.63 16.76
C LYS A 172 -5.04 6.70 17.97
N LEU A 173 -4.14 6.89 18.91
CA LEU A 173 -4.07 6.05 20.10
C LEU A 173 -4.99 6.64 21.17
N PRO A 174 -6.03 5.93 21.62
CA PRO A 174 -6.81 6.36 22.77
C PRO A 174 -5.89 6.38 23.99
N VAL A 175 -5.90 7.49 24.72
CA VAL A 175 -5.05 7.70 25.88
C VAL A 175 -5.74 7.21 27.14
N LEU A 176 -5.10 6.32 27.86
CA LEU A 176 -5.43 5.98 29.23
C LEU A 176 -4.37 6.58 30.15
N ALA A 177 -4.77 7.61 30.84
CA ALA A 177 -4.10 8.42 31.86
C ALA A 177 -2.64 8.14 32.23
N GLU A 178 -1.78 9.11 31.96
CA GLU A 178 -0.59 9.32 32.83
C GLU A 178 -1.02 9.83 34.22
N SER A 179 -0.21 9.61 35.24
CA SER A 179 -0.47 9.86 36.65
C SER A 179 -0.83 11.30 37.05
N SER A 180 -0.89 12.23 36.11
CA SER A 180 -1.25 13.63 36.30
C SER A 180 -2.26 14.16 35.27
N GLY A 181 -2.72 13.31 34.35
CA GLY A 181 -3.66 13.70 33.29
C GLY A 181 -5.06 13.14 33.55
N TYR A 182 -6.05 13.97 33.47
CA TYR A 182 -7.45 13.56 33.54
C TYR A 182 -7.97 13.28 32.12
N LEU A 183 -8.67 12.15 31.97
CA LEU A 183 -9.49 11.92 30.79
C LEU A 183 -10.68 12.89 30.82
N LEU A 184 -10.63 13.92 29.98
CA LEU A 184 -11.75 14.82 29.83
C LEU A 184 -12.65 14.30 28.72
N LYS A 185 -13.86 13.93 29.08
CA LYS A 185 -14.94 13.83 28.13
C LYS A 185 -15.18 15.23 27.58
N ALA A 186 -14.74 15.53 26.38
CA ALA A 186 -15.12 16.76 25.70
C ALA A 186 -16.65 16.78 25.58
N GLY A 187 -17.30 17.88 25.95
CA GLY A 187 -18.75 18.02 26.03
C GLY A 187 -19.51 17.89 24.70
N SER A 188 -19.05 17.06 23.82
CA SER A 188 -19.65 16.63 22.58
C SER A 188 -20.10 15.19 22.72
N THR A 189 -21.30 14.90 22.26
CA THR A 189 -21.92 13.57 22.23
C THR A 189 -21.21 12.56 21.31
N THR A 190 -20.04 12.89 20.75
CA THR A 190 -19.19 12.05 19.90
C THR A 190 -17.84 11.78 20.55
N ASP A 191 -17.85 11.41 21.76
CA ASP A 191 -16.87 10.77 22.64
C ASP A 191 -15.46 10.53 22.08
N LEU A 192 -14.69 11.60 21.92
CA LEU A 192 -13.24 11.55 21.92
C LEU A 192 -12.78 11.85 23.34
N ILE A 193 -12.15 10.87 23.96
CA ILE A 193 -11.50 11.05 25.25
C ILE A 193 -10.13 11.64 24.95
N LEU A 194 -9.95 12.95 25.20
CA LEU A 194 -8.69 13.65 25.05
C LEU A 194 -8.10 13.89 26.42
N MET A 195 -6.78 13.71 26.57
CA MET A 195 -6.07 14.19 27.75
C MET A 195 -5.84 15.69 27.67
N ALA A 196 -6.14 16.40 28.75
CA ALA A 196 -5.86 17.82 28.85
C ALA A 196 -4.35 18.06 28.84
N GLY A 197 -3.86 18.76 27.83
CA GLY A 197 -2.47 19.19 27.72
C GLY A 197 -1.53 18.27 26.95
N SER A 198 -2.00 17.18 26.34
CA SER A 198 -1.21 16.36 25.43
C SER A 198 -1.67 16.56 24.00
N THR A 199 -0.74 16.77 23.08
CA THR A 199 -0.98 16.77 21.63
C THR A 199 -0.81 15.36 21.01
N THR A 200 -0.62 14.33 21.85
CA THR A 200 -0.29 12.98 21.42
C THR A 200 -1.11 11.96 22.15
N ASP A 201 -2.05 11.32 21.44
CA ASP A 201 -2.93 10.28 21.97
C ASP A 201 -2.18 8.95 22.11
N ARG A 202 -1.97 8.49 23.35
CA ARG A 202 -1.32 7.19 23.63
C ARG A 202 -2.12 6.42 24.67
N ILE A 203 -2.27 5.11 24.46
CA ILE A 203 -2.68 4.23 25.55
C ILE A 203 -1.42 3.79 26.33
N VAL A 204 -1.37 4.18 27.58
CA VAL A 204 -0.31 3.74 28.49
C VAL A 204 -0.93 2.88 29.56
N LEU A 205 -0.69 1.57 29.52
CA LEU A 205 -0.96 0.69 30.65
C LEU A 205 0.27 0.76 31.58
N ASN A 206 0.22 1.66 32.57
CA ASN A 206 1.29 1.80 33.55
C ASN A 206 0.81 1.26 34.89
N GLN A 207 1.35 0.12 35.30
CA GLN A 207 1.00 -0.49 36.60
C GLN A 207 1.75 0.09 37.78
N ALA A 208 2.86 0.81 37.59
CA ALA A 208 3.72 1.26 38.67
C ALA A 208 3.33 2.62 39.26
N THR A 209 2.59 3.46 38.53
CA THR A 209 2.29 4.84 38.95
C THR A 209 0.86 5.05 39.39
N ASP A 210 -0.04 4.14 39.11
CA ASP A 210 -1.44 4.22 39.49
C ASP A 210 -1.83 3.00 40.31
N ALA A 211 -2.13 3.20 41.60
CA ALA A 211 -2.58 2.13 42.50
C ALA A 211 -3.87 1.45 42.02
N ASN A 212 -4.66 2.14 41.21
CA ASN A 212 -5.87 1.57 40.57
C ASN A 212 -5.56 0.71 39.36
N LEU A 213 -4.38 0.84 38.73
CA LEU A 213 -3.91 0.03 37.61
C LEU A 213 -3.15 -1.22 38.07
N ASN A 214 -2.62 -1.24 39.31
CA ASN A 214 -1.91 -2.39 39.90
C ASN A 214 -2.77 -3.67 40.04
N GLY A 215 -3.97 -3.68 39.56
CA GLY A 215 -4.85 -4.86 39.50
C GLY A 215 -5.45 -5.12 38.13
N LEU A 216 -5.09 -4.35 37.12
CA LEU A 216 -5.68 -4.47 35.79
C LEU A 216 -5.21 -5.74 35.10
N ALA A 217 -3.92 -5.97 35.01
CA ALA A 217 -3.41 -7.18 34.39
C ALA A 217 -3.47 -8.33 35.38
N THR A 218 -4.17 -9.38 35.02
CA THR A 218 -4.23 -10.64 35.74
C THR A 218 -3.16 -11.61 35.27
N GLU A 219 -2.61 -11.40 34.08
CA GLU A 219 -1.58 -12.27 33.51
C GLU A 219 -0.74 -11.48 32.48
N TYR A 220 0.58 -11.67 32.53
CA TYR A 220 1.54 -11.34 31.49
C TYR A 220 2.16 -12.65 30.98
N LYS A 221 1.77 -13.07 29.78
CA LYS A 221 2.41 -14.23 29.15
C LYS A 221 3.62 -13.77 28.34
N ARG A 222 4.80 -14.22 28.77
CA ARG A 222 6.08 -13.91 28.14
C ARG A 222 6.76 -15.19 27.68
N THR A 223 7.37 -15.13 26.51
CA THR A 223 8.22 -16.20 25.97
C THR A 223 9.61 -15.69 25.70
N HIS A 224 10.61 -16.57 25.74
CA HIS A 224 12.00 -16.23 25.46
C HIS A 224 12.61 -17.25 24.52
N GLY A 225 13.12 -16.79 23.38
CA GLY A 225 13.91 -17.59 22.45
C GLY A 225 13.15 -18.49 21.49
N ASP A 226 11.81 -18.57 21.57
CA ASP A 226 11.03 -19.48 20.72
C ASP A 226 10.86 -19.01 19.25
N ASN A 227 11.20 -17.76 18.95
CA ASN A 227 10.91 -17.13 17.67
C ASN A 227 12.17 -16.64 16.93
N ILE A 228 13.25 -17.41 17.01
CA ILE A 228 14.46 -17.06 16.25
C ILE A 228 14.21 -17.33 14.76
N LEU A 229 14.44 -16.31 13.93
CA LEU A 229 14.46 -16.40 12.47
C LEU A 229 15.77 -15.76 11.98
N ASN A 230 16.61 -16.53 11.32
CA ASN A 230 17.95 -16.07 10.90
C ASN A 230 18.25 -16.34 9.44
N LYS A 231 17.24 -16.79 8.68
CA LYS A 231 17.29 -16.91 7.23
C LYS A 231 15.89 -16.73 6.66
N ILE A 232 15.76 -15.84 5.71
CA ILE A 232 14.49 -15.64 5.00
C ILE A 232 14.76 -15.70 3.50
N THR A 233 14.06 -16.61 2.84
CA THR A 233 14.07 -16.75 1.39
C THR A 233 12.83 -16.11 0.81
N VAL A 234 13.01 -15.07 0.02
CA VAL A 234 11.94 -14.37 -0.70
C VAL A 234 11.89 -14.88 -2.13
N THR A 235 10.72 -15.27 -2.59
CA THR A 235 10.50 -15.69 -3.99
C THR A 235 9.45 -14.79 -4.63
N ALA A 236 9.80 -14.12 -5.73
CA ALA A 236 8.90 -13.34 -6.56
C ALA A 236 8.67 -14.02 -7.92
N TYR A 237 7.53 -13.71 -8.54
CA TYR A 237 7.09 -14.31 -9.80
C TYR A 237 6.85 -13.23 -10.85
N PRO A 238 7.91 -12.79 -11.56
CA PRO A 238 7.82 -11.75 -12.58
C PRO A 238 6.78 -12.07 -13.64
N LYS A 239 6.03 -11.07 -14.05
CA LYS A 239 5.01 -11.17 -15.11
C LYS A 239 5.31 -10.17 -16.21
N ARG A 240 5.07 -10.60 -17.42
CA ARG A 240 5.17 -9.78 -18.63
C ARG A 240 3.83 -9.79 -19.36
N THR A 241 3.29 -8.62 -19.65
CA THR A 241 2.02 -8.46 -20.37
C THR A 241 2.32 -7.94 -21.79
N ASP A 242 1.61 -8.46 -22.79
CA ASP A 242 1.67 -7.91 -24.14
C ASP A 242 1.23 -6.45 -24.15
N THR A 243 1.98 -5.61 -24.85
CA THR A 243 1.66 -4.19 -25.06
C THR A 243 0.74 -3.94 -26.26
N SER A 244 0.54 -4.96 -27.09
CA SER A 244 -0.33 -4.93 -28.27
C SER A 244 -1.08 -6.25 -28.43
N ILE A 245 -2.16 -6.22 -29.20
CA ILE A 245 -2.99 -7.39 -29.49
C ILE A 245 -2.18 -8.45 -30.20
N GLN A 246 -2.10 -9.65 -29.62
CA GLN A 246 -1.42 -10.81 -30.17
C GLN A 246 -2.43 -11.87 -30.61
N VAL A 247 -1.98 -12.80 -31.46
CA VAL A 247 -2.73 -14.03 -31.74
C VAL A 247 -2.33 -15.08 -30.71
N LEU A 248 -3.26 -15.38 -29.80
CA LEU A 248 -3.01 -16.29 -28.66
C LEU A 248 -3.51 -17.72 -28.90
N TYR A 249 -4.16 -17.95 -30.00
CA TYR A 249 -4.52 -19.28 -30.49
C TYR A 249 -4.71 -19.24 -31.99
N SER A 250 -4.28 -20.30 -32.67
CA SER A 250 -4.55 -20.55 -34.08
C SER A 250 -4.85 -22.03 -34.28
N LEU A 251 -5.88 -22.31 -35.05
CA LEU A 251 -6.30 -23.65 -35.35
C LEU A 251 -5.18 -24.44 -36.05
N GLY A 252 -4.82 -25.59 -35.49
CA GLY A 252 -3.83 -26.49 -36.07
C GLY A 252 -4.48 -27.47 -37.09
N ASP A 253 -5.62 -28.05 -36.70
CA ASP A 253 -6.30 -29.08 -37.49
C ASP A 253 -7.70 -28.65 -37.89
N ILE A 254 -8.14 -29.04 -39.08
CA ILE A 254 -9.45 -28.69 -39.63
C ILE A 254 -10.58 -29.34 -38.82
N ILE A 255 -11.52 -28.54 -38.38
CA ILE A 255 -12.68 -28.99 -37.64
C ILE A 255 -13.84 -29.23 -38.60
N LYS A 256 -14.40 -30.48 -38.61
CA LYS A 256 -15.60 -30.84 -39.33
C LYS A 256 -16.82 -30.60 -38.44
N ILE A 257 -17.86 -29.91 -38.99
CA ILE A 257 -19.13 -29.65 -38.32
C ILE A 257 -20.28 -29.99 -39.32
N SER A 258 -21.16 -30.91 -38.94
CA SER A 258 -22.30 -31.31 -39.76
C SER A 258 -23.38 -30.20 -39.79
N PRO A 259 -24.34 -30.26 -40.75
CA PRO A 259 -25.47 -29.34 -40.76
C PRO A 259 -26.25 -29.37 -39.45
N GLY A 260 -26.50 -28.19 -38.84
CA GLY A 260 -27.19 -28.04 -37.56
C GLY A 260 -26.40 -28.45 -36.32
N GLU A 261 -25.18 -28.98 -36.49
CA GLU A 261 -24.31 -29.38 -35.37
C GLU A 261 -23.69 -28.18 -34.69
N THR A 262 -23.67 -28.24 -33.36
CA THR A 262 -22.84 -27.36 -32.53
C THR A 262 -21.67 -28.17 -31.98
N LYS A 263 -20.45 -27.71 -32.22
CA LYS A 263 -19.22 -28.32 -31.71
C LYS A 263 -18.49 -27.37 -30.76
N THR A 264 -18.18 -27.85 -29.57
CA THR A 264 -17.45 -27.11 -28.58
C THR A 264 -16.05 -27.69 -28.40
N ILE A 265 -15.03 -26.84 -28.33
CA ILE A 265 -13.66 -27.21 -28.06
C ILE A 265 -13.09 -26.28 -26.96
N THR A 266 -12.22 -26.83 -26.15
CA THR A 266 -11.44 -26.03 -25.20
C THR A 266 -10.00 -25.91 -25.68
N VAL A 267 -9.47 -24.72 -25.71
CA VAL A 267 -8.13 -24.42 -26.23
C VAL A 267 -7.33 -23.64 -25.19
N ARG A 268 -6.05 -23.98 -25.06
CA ARG A 268 -5.10 -23.26 -24.22
C ARG A 268 -4.45 -22.14 -25.03
N TYR A 269 -4.16 -21.01 -24.38
CA TYR A 269 -3.50 -19.91 -25.05
C TYR A 269 -2.00 -20.17 -25.25
N GLN A 270 -1.55 -19.82 -26.43
CA GLN A 270 -0.16 -19.82 -26.83
C GLN A 270 0.04 -18.70 -27.85
N ASN A 271 1.00 -17.81 -27.59
CA ASN A 271 1.38 -16.82 -28.60
C ASN A 271 1.88 -17.53 -29.85
N THR A 272 1.21 -17.32 -30.98
CA THR A 272 1.49 -18.05 -32.21
C THR A 272 2.82 -17.64 -32.85
N THR A 273 3.38 -16.49 -32.46
CA THR A 273 4.68 -15.98 -32.95
C THR A 273 5.84 -16.51 -32.11
N THR A 274 5.77 -16.31 -30.78
CA THR A 274 6.87 -16.72 -29.88
C THR A 274 6.80 -18.19 -29.48
N LYS A 275 5.62 -18.85 -29.64
CA LYS A 275 5.32 -20.22 -29.19
C LYS A 275 5.32 -20.39 -27.68
N GLU A 276 5.30 -19.31 -26.92
CA GLU A 276 5.18 -19.34 -25.46
C GLU A 276 3.73 -19.54 -25.04
N TYR A 277 3.50 -20.41 -24.07
CA TYR A 277 2.21 -20.52 -23.41
C TYR A 277 2.01 -19.30 -22.51
N CYS A 278 0.79 -18.80 -22.48
CA CYS A 278 0.42 -17.62 -21.69
C CYS A 278 -0.96 -17.79 -21.08
N ASN A 279 -1.26 -16.94 -20.12
CA ASN A 279 -2.61 -16.63 -19.70
C ASN A 279 -3.14 -15.46 -20.54
N ALA A 280 -4.44 -15.21 -20.50
CA ALA A 280 -5.04 -14.09 -21.22
C ALA A 280 -5.87 -13.21 -20.30
N ILE A 281 -5.82 -11.90 -20.54
CA ILE A 281 -6.71 -10.95 -19.88
C ILE A 281 -8.10 -11.12 -20.50
N SER A 282 -8.97 -11.93 -19.88
CA SER A 282 -10.25 -12.35 -20.45
C SER A 282 -11.16 -11.19 -20.85
N SER A 283 -11.10 -10.07 -20.09
CA SER A 283 -11.86 -8.85 -20.36
C SER A 283 -11.37 -8.07 -21.59
N LEU A 284 -10.12 -8.30 -22.03
CA LEU A 284 -9.50 -7.65 -23.20
C LEU A 284 -9.38 -8.60 -24.41
N MET A 285 -9.95 -9.79 -24.32
CA MET A 285 -10.02 -10.69 -25.46
C MET A 285 -11.06 -10.24 -26.48
N ILE A 286 -10.70 -10.37 -27.75
CA ILE A 286 -11.56 -9.93 -28.87
C ILE A 286 -12.44 -11.11 -29.31
N GLN A 287 -13.74 -10.89 -29.39
CA GLN A 287 -14.64 -11.89 -29.96
C GLN A 287 -14.29 -12.10 -31.43
N PRO A 288 -14.20 -13.35 -31.90
CA PRO A 288 -13.84 -13.66 -33.29
C PRO A 288 -14.82 -13.08 -34.31
N VAL A 289 -14.29 -12.46 -35.34
CA VAL A 289 -15.04 -11.85 -36.43
C VAL A 289 -14.93 -12.73 -37.66
N ALA A 290 -16.10 -13.00 -38.29
CA ALA A 290 -16.17 -13.77 -39.53
C ALA A 290 -15.25 -13.19 -40.61
N THR A 291 -14.66 -14.04 -41.41
CA THR A 291 -13.66 -13.74 -42.44
C THR A 291 -12.33 -13.18 -41.95
N THR A 292 -12.32 -12.49 -40.83
CA THR A 292 -11.10 -11.97 -40.18
C THR A 292 -10.44 -13.01 -39.30
N ASP A 293 -11.25 -13.66 -38.45
CA ASP A 293 -10.75 -14.55 -37.39
C ASP A 293 -11.17 -16.00 -37.56
N TYR A 294 -12.16 -16.29 -38.42
CA TYR A 294 -12.54 -17.66 -38.79
C TYR A 294 -13.09 -17.76 -40.18
N LEU A 295 -12.88 -18.94 -40.78
CA LEU A 295 -13.39 -19.32 -42.12
C LEU A 295 -13.97 -20.74 -42.07
N MET A 296 -15.08 -20.95 -42.76
CA MET A 296 -15.67 -22.28 -42.98
C MET A 296 -15.92 -22.53 -44.44
N ASN A 297 -15.47 -23.66 -44.93
CA ASN A 297 -15.64 -24.06 -46.34
C ASN A 297 -16.22 -25.46 -46.45
N THR A 298 -16.80 -25.81 -47.59
CA THR A 298 -17.32 -27.16 -47.86
C THR A 298 -16.20 -28.17 -48.10
N LYS A 299 -15.00 -27.75 -48.50
CA LYS A 299 -13.81 -28.59 -48.68
C LYS A 299 -12.72 -28.20 -47.68
N LYS A 300 -11.89 -29.17 -47.32
CA LYS A 300 -10.78 -28.99 -46.35
C LYS A 300 -9.63 -28.11 -46.86
N ASP A 301 -9.43 -28.05 -48.18
CA ASP A 301 -8.39 -27.27 -48.85
C ASP A 301 -8.82 -25.82 -49.14
N GLY A 302 -10.02 -25.43 -48.75
CA GLY A 302 -10.55 -24.09 -48.98
C GLY A 302 -11.03 -23.82 -50.41
N THR A 303 -10.93 -24.80 -51.33
CA THR A 303 -11.33 -24.65 -52.76
C THR A 303 -12.83 -24.87 -52.99
N GLY A 304 -13.59 -25.24 -51.99
CA GLY A 304 -15.02 -25.42 -52.06
C GLY A 304 -15.80 -24.09 -51.91
N THR A 305 -17.10 -24.24 -51.69
CA THR A 305 -17.98 -23.07 -51.43
C THR A 305 -17.66 -22.50 -50.04
N ASP A 306 -17.45 -21.18 -49.97
CA ASP A 306 -17.36 -20.46 -48.70
C ASP A 306 -18.75 -20.41 -48.06
N ILE A 307 -18.84 -20.94 -46.85
CA ILE A 307 -20.05 -20.98 -46.03
C ILE A 307 -19.81 -20.35 -44.67
N THR A 308 -18.81 -19.46 -44.55
CA THR A 308 -18.44 -18.76 -43.33
C THR A 308 -19.59 -17.99 -42.72
N SER A 309 -20.49 -17.41 -43.54
CA SER A 309 -21.65 -16.65 -43.06
C SER A 309 -22.68 -17.50 -42.29
N TYR A 310 -22.62 -18.82 -42.41
CA TYR A 310 -23.51 -19.78 -41.72
C TYR A 310 -22.83 -20.37 -40.46
N LEU A 311 -21.59 -19.97 -40.16
CA LEU A 311 -20.91 -20.38 -38.93
C LEU A 311 -21.07 -19.31 -37.84
N THR A 312 -21.73 -19.70 -36.77
CA THR A 312 -21.75 -18.87 -35.54
C THR A 312 -20.67 -19.35 -34.61
N VAL A 313 -19.76 -18.45 -34.23
CA VAL A 313 -18.70 -18.72 -33.27
C VAL A 313 -18.96 -17.87 -32.02
N SER A 314 -19.05 -18.51 -30.87
CA SER A 314 -19.06 -17.84 -29.58
C SER A 314 -17.92 -18.37 -28.72
N VAL A 315 -17.27 -17.47 -27.96
CA VAL A 315 -16.12 -17.82 -27.13
C VAL A 315 -16.35 -17.35 -25.70
N THR A 316 -16.17 -18.28 -24.77
CA THR A 316 -16.09 -17.98 -23.35
C THR A 316 -14.61 -17.95 -22.99
N TYR A 317 -14.10 -16.76 -22.69
CA TYR A 317 -12.71 -16.54 -22.31
C TYR A 317 -12.50 -16.76 -20.81
N ARG A 318 -11.54 -17.59 -20.47
CA ARG A 318 -11.01 -17.79 -19.12
C ARG A 318 -9.56 -17.35 -19.09
N THR A 319 -8.96 -17.33 -17.92
CA THR A 319 -7.56 -16.88 -17.76
C THR A 319 -6.58 -17.76 -18.53
N ALA A 320 -6.65 -19.10 -18.41
CA ALA A 320 -5.68 -20.02 -19.01
C ALA A 320 -6.14 -20.66 -20.32
N GLU A 321 -7.43 -20.60 -20.62
CA GLU A 321 -8.05 -21.32 -21.73
C GLU A 321 -9.29 -20.60 -22.26
N ALA A 322 -9.71 -20.92 -23.47
CA ALA A 322 -10.98 -20.48 -24.01
C ALA A 322 -11.83 -21.69 -24.41
N GLU A 323 -13.12 -21.59 -24.14
CA GLU A 323 -14.14 -22.52 -24.64
C GLU A 323 -14.80 -21.91 -25.89
N ILE A 324 -14.61 -22.57 -27.04
CA ILE A 324 -15.09 -22.11 -28.34
C ILE A 324 -16.25 -22.97 -28.75
N SER A 325 -17.43 -22.40 -28.92
CA SER A 325 -18.63 -23.06 -29.43
C SER A 325 -18.89 -22.61 -30.88
N MET A 326 -19.01 -23.56 -31.78
CA MET A 326 -19.16 -23.36 -33.22
C MET A 326 -20.42 -24.07 -33.72
N THR A 327 -21.35 -23.33 -34.25
CA THR A 327 -22.63 -23.86 -34.79
C THR A 327 -22.70 -23.66 -36.30
N ASN A 328 -22.91 -24.74 -37.06
CA ASN A 328 -23.09 -24.71 -38.50
C ASN A 328 -24.56 -24.65 -38.86
N ALA A 329 -25.07 -23.49 -39.25
CA ALA A 329 -26.46 -23.29 -39.71
C ALA A 329 -26.62 -23.55 -41.21
N SER A 330 -25.60 -23.98 -41.96
CA SER A 330 -25.71 -24.29 -43.38
C SER A 330 -26.29 -25.68 -43.62
N GLY A 331 -26.83 -25.91 -44.82
CA GLY A 331 -27.25 -27.25 -45.28
C GLY A 331 -26.09 -28.18 -45.66
N TYR A 332 -24.83 -27.77 -45.51
CA TYR A 332 -23.66 -28.53 -45.93
C TYR A 332 -22.75 -28.87 -44.72
N THR A 333 -22.03 -30.00 -44.84
CA THR A 333 -20.99 -30.29 -43.90
C THR A 333 -19.86 -29.25 -44.03
N GLY A 334 -19.68 -28.41 -43.00
CA GLY A 334 -18.65 -27.39 -42.96
C GLY A 334 -17.30 -27.92 -42.49
N LYS A 335 -16.25 -27.33 -43.01
CA LYS A 335 -14.85 -27.48 -42.56
C LYS A 335 -14.37 -26.10 -42.08
N VAL A 336 -14.13 -25.96 -40.80
CA VAL A 336 -13.46 -24.76 -40.27
C VAL A 336 -12.00 -24.88 -40.64
N THR A 337 -11.56 -24.08 -41.60
CA THR A 337 -10.20 -24.11 -42.17
C THR A 337 -9.25 -23.10 -41.51
N PHE A 338 -9.83 -22.10 -40.88
CA PHE A 338 -9.11 -21.06 -40.15
C PHE A 338 -9.91 -20.65 -38.92
N LEU A 339 -9.22 -20.52 -37.81
CA LEU A 339 -9.76 -19.96 -36.55
C LEU A 339 -8.62 -19.45 -35.70
N ARG A 340 -8.72 -18.22 -35.25
CA ARG A 340 -7.76 -17.65 -34.30
C ARG A 340 -8.46 -16.86 -33.21
N LEU A 341 -7.79 -16.76 -32.06
CA LEU A 341 -8.20 -15.89 -30.96
C LEU A 341 -7.14 -14.80 -30.76
N ARG A 342 -7.59 -13.58 -30.55
CA ARG A 342 -6.74 -12.41 -30.40
C ARG A 342 -7.01 -11.70 -29.06
N GLY A 343 -5.94 -11.19 -28.44
CA GLY A 343 -6.02 -10.46 -27.21
C GLY A 343 -4.64 -10.16 -26.63
N TYR A 344 -4.60 -9.92 -25.33
CA TYR A 344 -3.38 -9.63 -24.59
C TYR A 344 -2.99 -10.84 -23.74
N GLY A 345 -1.79 -11.36 -23.97
CA GLY A 345 -1.20 -12.45 -23.21
C GLY A 345 -0.47 -11.93 -21.98
N VAL A 346 -0.50 -12.73 -20.92
CA VAL A 346 0.30 -12.54 -19.70
C VAL A 346 1.20 -13.76 -19.54
N TYR A 347 2.50 -13.53 -19.52
CA TYR A 347 3.53 -14.56 -19.45
C TYR A 347 4.17 -14.53 -18.08
N GLN A 348 4.39 -15.69 -17.50
CA GLN A 348 5.15 -15.83 -16.28
C GLN A 348 6.59 -16.17 -16.62
N ASP A 349 7.49 -15.30 -16.24
CA ASP A 349 8.93 -15.54 -16.35
C ASP A 349 9.40 -16.47 -15.21
N SER A 350 10.67 -16.88 -15.23
CA SER A 350 11.24 -17.70 -14.16
C SER A 350 11.18 -16.95 -12.83
N SER A 351 10.82 -17.67 -11.75
CA SER A 351 10.82 -17.07 -10.41
C SER A 351 12.24 -16.61 -10.03
N ILE A 352 12.31 -15.47 -9.37
CA ILE A 352 13.52 -14.92 -8.78
C ILE A 352 13.51 -15.13 -7.29
N ARG A 353 14.69 -15.34 -6.71
CA ARG A 353 14.86 -15.55 -5.28
C ARG A 353 15.94 -14.63 -4.73
N ALA A 354 15.67 -14.09 -3.56
CA ALA A 354 16.65 -13.41 -2.73
C ALA A 354 16.69 -14.09 -1.35
N VAL A 355 17.86 -14.06 -0.72
CA VAL A 355 18.05 -14.62 0.62
C VAL A 355 18.62 -13.53 1.51
N VAL A 356 17.95 -13.29 2.61
CA VAL A 356 18.40 -12.40 3.69
C VAL A 356 18.73 -13.28 4.89
N GLU A 357 19.94 -13.20 5.41
CA GLU A 357 20.38 -14.09 6.48
C GLU A 357 21.38 -13.46 7.44
N ASP A 358 21.36 -13.94 8.69
CA ASP A 358 22.35 -13.64 9.74
C ASP A 358 23.19 -14.88 10.03
N THR A 359 24.38 -14.96 9.44
CA THR A 359 25.29 -16.10 9.56
C THR A 359 25.86 -16.24 10.99
N ALA A 360 25.97 -15.17 11.75
CA ALA A 360 26.43 -15.21 13.14
C ALA A 360 25.37 -15.86 14.04
N SER A 361 24.11 -15.52 13.81
CA SER A 361 22.97 -16.17 14.46
C SER A 361 22.88 -17.66 14.09
N GLN A 362 23.02 -17.98 12.80
CA GLN A 362 23.00 -19.39 12.35
C GLN A 362 24.11 -20.23 12.99
N ALA A 363 25.30 -19.67 13.18
CA ALA A 363 26.39 -20.34 13.88
C ALA A 363 26.07 -20.62 15.35
N SER A 364 25.26 -19.79 15.99
CA SER A 364 24.90 -19.89 17.40
C SER A 364 23.65 -20.73 17.66
N TYR A 365 22.64 -20.68 16.78
CA TYR A 365 21.29 -21.20 16.99
C TYR A 365 20.82 -22.16 15.90
N SER A 366 21.69 -22.54 14.96
CA SER A 366 21.36 -23.29 13.74
C SER A 366 20.54 -22.45 12.75
N GLU A 367 20.41 -22.96 11.52
CA GLU A 367 19.59 -22.32 10.48
C GLU A 367 18.11 -22.48 10.79
N LEU A 368 17.40 -21.35 10.91
CA LEU A 368 15.96 -21.26 11.15
C LEU A 368 15.36 -20.41 10.05
N GLU A 369 14.76 -21.09 9.05
CA GLU A 369 14.35 -20.49 7.78
C GLU A 369 12.85 -20.17 7.73
N LEU A 370 12.52 -19.00 7.16
CA LEU A 370 11.18 -18.61 6.71
C LEU A 370 11.18 -18.40 5.20
N ASN A 371 10.20 -18.99 4.50
CA ASN A 371 10.01 -18.77 3.06
C ASN A 371 8.82 -17.81 2.84
N ILE A 372 9.04 -16.74 2.08
CA ILE A 372 8.03 -15.75 1.71
C ILE A 372 7.80 -15.85 0.20
N GLU A 373 6.59 -16.19 -0.21
CA GLU A 373 6.21 -16.27 -1.62
C GLU A 373 5.33 -15.07 -1.99
N GLN A 374 5.87 -14.18 -2.80
CA GLN A 374 5.20 -12.99 -3.28
C GLN A 374 4.67 -13.21 -4.70
N GLN A 375 3.50 -13.85 -4.81
CA GLN A 375 2.93 -14.35 -6.05
C GLN A 375 2.67 -13.25 -7.09
N TYR A 376 2.41 -12.01 -6.64
CA TYR A 376 2.03 -10.89 -7.51
C TYR A 376 3.12 -9.84 -7.64
N GLN A 377 4.28 -10.00 -6.99
CA GLN A 377 5.42 -9.12 -7.15
C GLN A 377 6.27 -9.50 -8.38
N ARG A 378 6.82 -8.49 -9.04
CA ARG A 378 7.70 -8.65 -10.21
C ARG A 378 9.17 -8.85 -9.85
N ASP A 379 9.56 -8.46 -8.64
CA ASP A 379 10.90 -8.55 -8.09
C ASP A 379 10.87 -8.88 -6.60
N THR A 380 12.04 -9.09 -6.01
CA THR A 380 12.18 -9.49 -4.61
C THR A 380 12.32 -8.32 -3.64
N ILE A 381 12.41 -7.09 -4.13
CA ILE A 381 12.76 -5.90 -3.33
C ILE A 381 11.79 -5.69 -2.16
N ALA A 382 10.49 -5.77 -2.44
CA ALA A 382 9.46 -5.63 -1.40
C ALA A 382 9.60 -6.66 -0.28
N GLY A 383 9.89 -7.90 -0.65
CA GLY A 383 10.08 -9.01 0.28
C GLY A 383 11.41 -8.94 1.03
N GLU A 384 12.48 -8.47 0.38
CA GLU A 384 13.78 -8.28 1.00
C GLU A 384 13.71 -7.23 2.11
N VAL A 385 13.10 -6.08 1.87
CA VAL A 385 12.87 -5.04 2.89
C VAL A 385 12.08 -5.60 4.09
N TRP A 386 11.09 -6.43 3.82
CA TRP A 386 10.34 -7.08 4.90
C TRP A 386 11.18 -8.14 5.61
N ALA A 387 11.95 -8.94 4.89
CA ALA A 387 12.84 -9.96 5.43
C ALA A 387 13.93 -9.35 6.33
N GLU A 388 14.56 -8.25 5.91
CA GLU A 388 15.55 -7.51 6.68
C GLU A 388 14.99 -7.06 8.04
N LYS A 389 13.78 -6.50 8.05
CA LYS A 389 13.10 -6.10 9.28
C LYS A 389 12.88 -7.29 10.22
N ILE A 390 12.47 -8.43 9.71
CA ILE A 390 12.25 -9.64 10.52
C ILE A 390 13.58 -10.15 11.08
N ILE A 391 14.62 -10.27 10.28
CA ILE A 391 15.93 -10.76 10.72
C ILE A 391 16.55 -9.83 11.76
N THR A 392 16.55 -8.53 11.50
CA THR A 392 17.04 -7.52 12.47
C THR A 392 16.37 -7.70 13.83
N ARG A 393 15.09 -8.02 13.84
CA ARG A 393 14.33 -8.22 15.08
C ARG A 393 14.53 -9.58 15.71
N ASP A 394 14.50 -10.65 14.90
CA ASP A 394 14.30 -12.02 15.37
C ASP A 394 15.55 -12.92 15.23
N ALA A 395 16.69 -12.41 14.73
CA ALA A 395 17.91 -13.21 14.60
C ALA A 395 18.52 -13.60 15.95
N SER A 396 18.18 -12.91 17.04
CA SER A 396 18.68 -13.20 18.39
C SER A 396 17.53 -13.54 19.34
N PRO A 397 17.77 -14.44 20.34
CA PRO A 397 16.78 -14.74 21.36
C PRO A 397 16.39 -13.48 22.12
N ARG A 398 15.11 -13.20 22.19
CA ARG A 398 14.59 -12.07 22.97
C ARG A 398 13.36 -12.49 23.77
N THR A 399 13.10 -11.75 24.84
CA THR A 399 11.87 -11.95 25.61
C THR A 399 10.76 -11.10 24.99
N GLN A 400 9.70 -11.75 24.60
CA GLN A 400 8.50 -11.11 24.02
C GLN A 400 7.35 -11.20 25.01
N LEU A 401 6.48 -10.16 24.98
CA LEU A 401 5.19 -10.21 25.64
C LEU A 401 4.15 -10.62 24.59
N ASP A 402 3.70 -11.88 24.67
CA ASP A 402 2.77 -12.45 23.70
C ASP A 402 1.32 -12.10 24.01
N LYS A 403 0.99 -11.96 25.30
CA LYS A 403 -0.39 -11.77 25.74
C LYS A 403 -0.43 -11.04 27.08
N ILE A 404 -1.37 -10.11 27.19
CA ILE A 404 -1.79 -9.53 28.46
C ILE A 404 -3.27 -9.83 28.70
N SER A 405 -3.62 -10.22 29.93
CA SER A 405 -4.98 -10.50 30.33
C SER A 405 -5.41 -9.58 31.47
N PHE A 406 -6.65 -9.13 31.45
CA PHE A 406 -7.24 -8.32 32.50
C PHE A 406 -8.76 -8.50 32.59
N ILE A 407 -9.36 -7.97 33.66
CA ILE A 407 -10.81 -8.01 33.86
C ILE A 407 -11.37 -6.66 33.48
N ALA A 408 -12.13 -6.60 32.39
CA ALA A 408 -12.62 -5.34 31.81
C ALA A 408 -13.52 -4.56 32.76
N ASN A 409 -14.39 -5.22 33.50
CA ASN A 409 -15.31 -4.57 34.42
C ASN A 409 -14.78 -4.45 35.87
N ASN A 410 -13.47 -4.51 36.06
CA ASN A 410 -12.84 -4.26 37.35
C ASN A 410 -12.68 -2.76 37.63
N SER A 411 -12.56 -1.93 36.58
CA SER A 411 -12.49 -0.49 36.67
C SER A 411 -13.03 0.17 35.39
N ASP A 412 -13.40 1.46 35.47
CA ASP A 412 -13.84 2.24 34.31
C ASP A 412 -12.76 2.31 33.23
N THR A 413 -11.49 2.43 33.65
CA THR A 413 -10.32 2.43 32.77
C THR A 413 -10.18 1.12 31.99
N ALA A 414 -10.32 -0.03 32.68
CA ALA A 414 -10.26 -1.35 32.04
C ALA A 414 -11.44 -1.55 31.08
N MET A 415 -12.64 -1.08 31.46
CA MET A 415 -13.82 -1.14 30.61
C MET A 415 -13.65 -0.27 29.35
N GLN A 416 -13.10 0.91 29.48
CA GLN A 416 -12.81 1.78 28.32
C GLN A 416 -11.77 1.16 27.41
N ALA A 417 -10.70 0.56 27.96
CA ALA A 417 -9.71 -0.18 27.17
C ALA A 417 -10.36 -1.34 26.41
N PHE A 418 -11.21 -2.12 27.07
CA PHE A 418 -11.98 -3.19 26.45
C PHE A 418 -12.89 -2.68 25.31
N LEU A 419 -13.49 -1.51 25.46
CA LEU A 419 -14.44 -0.98 24.48
C LEU A 419 -13.76 -0.26 23.32
N SER A 420 -12.64 0.44 23.55
CA SER A 420 -12.01 1.33 22.57
C SER A 420 -10.89 0.69 21.78
N ILE A 421 -10.17 -0.28 22.38
CA ILE A 421 -9.01 -0.91 21.70
C ILE A 421 -9.47 -2.14 20.92
N ASP A 422 -8.96 -2.26 19.70
CA ASP A 422 -9.29 -3.37 18.82
C ASP A 422 -8.04 -3.86 18.06
N ILE A 423 -8.21 -4.90 17.24
CA ILE A 423 -7.15 -5.45 16.39
C ILE A 423 -6.61 -4.35 15.47
N GLY A 424 -5.28 -4.27 15.36
CA GLY A 424 -4.56 -3.25 14.59
C GLY A 424 -4.15 -2.02 15.40
N ASP A 425 -4.73 -1.79 16.59
CA ASP A 425 -4.35 -0.65 17.44
C ASP A 425 -3.00 -0.89 18.11
N MET A 426 -2.24 0.20 18.31
CA MET A 426 -0.97 0.16 19.02
C MET A 426 -1.18 0.61 20.48
N VAL A 427 -0.61 -0.13 21.41
CA VAL A 427 -0.65 0.15 22.86
C VAL A 427 0.75 0.25 23.43
N LYS A 428 0.98 1.16 24.34
CA LYS A 428 2.20 1.18 25.17
C LYS A 428 1.95 0.41 26.46
N ILE A 429 2.81 -0.52 26.79
CA ILE A 429 2.74 -1.30 28.03
C ILE A 429 4.00 -1.01 28.84
N THR A 430 3.79 -0.48 30.04
CA THR A 430 4.85 -0.20 31.01
C THR A 430 4.62 -1.04 32.24
N GLU A 431 5.59 -1.91 32.59
CA GLU A 431 5.58 -2.71 33.81
C GLU A 431 6.99 -2.78 34.41
N PRO A 432 7.29 -1.92 35.39
CA PRO A 432 8.64 -1.77 35.92
C PRO A 432 9.21 -3.04 36.55
N THR A 433 8.37 -3.85 37.18
CA THR A 433 8.83 -5.11 37.81
C THR A 433 9.30 -6.15 36.79
N LEU A 434 8.81 -6.05 35.59
CA LEU A 434 9.20 -6.91 34.47
C LEU A 434 10.17 -6.24 33.51
N ASN A 435 10.57 -4.99 33.79
CA ASN A 435 11.38 -4.12 32.94
C ASN A 435 10.77 -4.00 31.52
N LEU A 436 9.44 -3.80 31.45
CA LEU A 436 8.72 -3.55 30.23
C LEU A 436 8.43 -2.05 30.12
N ASP A 437 8.76 -1.46 28.98
CA ASP A 437 8.37 -0.11 28.57
C ASP A 437 8.38 -0.04 27.05
N ASN A 438 7.49 -0.81 26.39
CA ASN A 438 7.51 -0.99 24.97
C ASN A 438 6.11 -0.78 24.36
N TYR A 439 6.11 -0.57 23.04
CA TYR A 439 4.90 -0.48 22.22
C TYR A 439 4.55 -1.85 21.61
N TYR A 440 3.26 -2.12 21.53
CA TYR A 440 2.74 -3.37 20.98
C TYR A 440 1.55 -3.11 20.07
N PHE A 441 1.46 -3.84 18.96
CA PHE A 441 0.23 -3.94 18.19
C PHE A 441 -0.65 -5.04 18.77
N VAL A 442 -1.95 -4.76 18.86
CA VAL A 442 -2.96 -5.77 19.20
C VAL A 442 -3.25 -6.58 17.94
N ASN A 443 -2.74 -7.80 17.88
CA ASN A 443 -2.94 -8.72 16.75
C ASN A 443 -4.11 -9.66 16.93
N GLY A 444 -4.65 -9.75 18.13
CA GLY A 444 -5.83 -10.56 18.43
C GLY A 444 -6.45 -10.21 19.77
N ILE A 445 -7.70 -10.55 19.92
CA ILE A 445 -8.50 -10.31 21.11
C ILE A 445 -9.19 -11.59 21.52
N GLU A 446 -9.06 -11.94 22.80
CA GLU A 446 -9.83 -13.01 23.41
C GLU A 446 -10.67 -12.42 24.56
N PHE A 447 -11.91 -12.84 24.68
CA PHE A 447 -12.72 -12.49 25.82
C PHE A 447 -13.64 -13.63 26.24
N ALA A 448 -13.95 -13.65 27.53
CA ALA A 448 -14.93 -14.58 28.10
C ALA A 448 -15.77 -13.86 29.16
N ILE A 449 -17.08 -14.06 29.11
CA ILE A 449 -17.99 -13.62 30.17
C ILE A 449 -18.27 -14.83 31.03
N THR A 450 -17.83 -14.78 32.29
CA THR A 450 -17.94 -15.91 33.24
C THR A 450 -18.66 -15.48 34.50
N GLY A 451 -19.40 -16.41 35.10
CA GLY A 451 -20.09 -16.20 36.38
C GLY A 451 -21.15 -15.11 36.33
N ARG A 452 -21.12 -14.19 37.30
CA ARG A 452 -21.98 -13.03 37.37
C ARG A 452 -21.29 -11.84 36.72
N ASP A 453 -21.30 -11.80 35.38
CA ASP A 453 -20.91 -10.64 34.57
C ASP A 453 -19.42 -10.28 34.58
N LEU A 454 -18.53 -11.19 34.98
CA LEU A 454 -17.08 -10.97 34.93
C LEU A 454 -16.61 -11.07 33.47
N ILE A 455 -16.06 -9.97 32.92
CA ILE A 455 -15.55 -9.90 31.57
C ILE A 455 -14.02 -10.08 31.62
N ALA A 456 -13.57 -11.33 31.45
CA ALA A 456 -12.16 -11.61 31.25
C ALA A 456 -11.76 -11.27 29.81
N TYR A 457 -10.71 -10.49 29.64
CA TYR A 457 -10.29 -9.93 28.37
C TYR A 457 -8.79 -10.05 28.18
N SER A 458 -8.34 -10.34 26.98
CA SER A 458 -6.92 -10.48 26.68
C SER A 458 -6.60 -9.89 25.32
N TRP A 459 -5.43 -9.27 25.23
CA TRP A 459 -4.80 -8.90 23.97
C TRP A 459 -3.68 -9.88 23.63
N ILE A 460 -3.69 -10.37 22.41
CA ILE A 460 -2.56 -11.06 21.81
C ILE A 460 -1.73 -9.97 21.13
N LEU A 461 -0.45 -9.92 21.47
CA LEU A 461 0.41 -8.78 21.18
C LEU A 461 1.53 -9.16 20.22
N ALA A 462 1.90 -8.21 19.37
CA ALA A 462 3.16 -8.23 18.65
C ALA A 462 3.91 -6.94 18.98
N GLU A 463 5.18 -7.06 19.30
CA GLU A 463 6.00 -5.91 19.63
C GLU A 463 6.05 -4.94 18.44
N ALA A 464 5.68 -3.71 18.70
CA ALA A 464 5.83 -2.61 17.78
C ALA A 464 7.18 -1.97 18.07
N ASP A 465 8.28 -2.63 17.66
CA ASP A 465 9.61 -2.07 17.84
C ASP A 465 9.71 -0.74 17.07
N PRO A 466 9.90 0.38 17.74
CA PRO A 466 10.04 1.66 17.07
C PRO A 466 11.22 1.69 16.10
N SER A 467 12.25 0.87 16.30
CA SER A 467 13.40 0.80 15.39
C SER A 467 13.08 0.10 14.06
N LEU A 468 12.17 -0.87 14.10
CA LEU A 468 11.78 -1.64 12.91
C LEU A 468 10.72 -0.95 12.05
N TYR A 469 9.95 -0.14 12.70
CA TYR A 469 8.91 0.63 12.05
C TYR A 469 9.27 2.12 12.00
N GLY A 470 10.57 2.50 12.03
CA GLY A 470 11.09 3.85 12.22
C GLY A 470 10.80 4.31 13.65
N GLY A 471 11.75 4.15 14.55
CA GLY A 471 11.79 4.95 15.77
C GLY A 471 11.71 6.39 15.35
N ASP A 472 11.20 7.27 16.22
CA ASP A 472 10.95 8.67 15.91
C ASP A 472 11.19 8.96 14.44
N LEU A 473 10.12 8.96 13.62
CA LEU A 473 10.20 9.41 12.25
C LEU A 473 10.67 10.87 12.36
N SER A 474 11.97 11.02 12.53
CA SER A 474 12.57 12.34 12.48
C SER A 474 12.37 12.76 11.06
N LEU A 475 11.32 13.54 10.82
CA LEU A 475 11.14 14.20 9.54
C LEU A 475 12.46 14.87 9.23
N ILE A 476 13.03 14.56 8.08
CA ILE A 476 14.28 15.17 7.66
C ILE A 476 14.05 16.15 6.55
N ALA A 477 14.85 17.18 6.57
CA ALA A 477 15.04 18.07 5.46
C ALA A 477 16.50 18.00 5.02
N VAL A 478 16.74 18.19 3.75
CA VAL A 478 18.09 18.41 3.24
C VAL A 478 18.35 19.90 3.23
N GLU A 479 19.36 20.33 3.93
CA GLU A 479 19.82 21.72 3.94
C GLU A 479 20.95 21.91 2.93
N PHE A 480 20.74 22.84 2.02
CA PHE A 480 21.72 23.25 1.03
C PHE A 480 22.33 24.58 1.50
N ASN A 481 23.55 24.53 1.99
CA ASN A 481 24.27 25.71 2.47
C ASN A 481 25.10 26.33 1.34
N GLU A 482 24.98 27.64 1.19
CA GLU A 482 25.84 28.43 0.31
C GLU A 482 27.20 28.59 0.94
N MET A 483 28.24 28.46 0.13
CA MET A 483 29.60 28.87 0.48
C MET A 483 29.92 30.23 -0.06
N ASP A 484 30.49 31.07 0.78
CA ASP A 484 31.02 32.36 0.37
C ASP A 484 32.42 32.21 -0.22
N HIS A 485 32.53 32.13 -1.54
CA HIS A 485 33.82 32.12 -2.25
C HIS A 485 34.29 33.50 -2.73
N SER A 486 33.72 34.56 -2.20
CA SER A 486 34.09 35.93 -2.56
C SER A 486 35.59 36.23 -2.34
N ALA A 487 36.27 35.46 -1.45
CA ALA A 487 37.68 35.62 -1.13
C ALA A 487 38.65 35.01 -2.16
N THR A 488 38.22 34.12 -3.07
CA THR A 488 39.09 33.36 -3.99
C THR A 488 38.92 33.73 -5.46
N GLY A 489 38.06 34.68 -5.79
CA GLY A 489 37.86 35.14 -7.18
C GLY A 489 37.11 34.15 -8.10
N GLY A 490 36.52 33.12 -7.53
CA GLY A 490 35.66 32.16 -8.21
C GLY A 490 34.19 32.56 -8.24
N ASN A 491 33.35 31.77 -8.93
CA ASN A 491 31.92 31.99 -9.00
C ASN A 491 31.30 31.91 -7.57
N PRO A 492 30.50 32.89 -7.14
CA PRO A 492 30.20 33.14 -5.72
C PRO A 492 29.23 32.17 -5.07
N ALA A 493 28.76 31.13 -5.74
CA ALA A 493 27.74 30.27 -5.17
C ALA A 493 27.96 28.81 -5.59
N VAL A 494 28.52 28.04 -4.66
CA VAL A 494 28.58 26.58 -4.78
C VAL A 494 27.68 25.99 -3.70
N SER A 495 26.67 25.24 -4.12
CA SER A 495 25.87 24.42 -3.21
C SER A 495 25.85 22.97 -3.70
N GLY A 496 25.52 22.05 -2.83
CA GLY A 496 25.41 20.66 -3.19
C GLY A 496 24.20 20.33 -4.05
N ILE A 497 24.18 19.14 -4.54
CA ILE A 497 23.10 18.53 -5.32
C ILE A 497 22.81 17.14 -4.75
N VAL A 498 21.55 16.75 -4.72
CA VAL A 498 21.17 15.36 -4.47
C VAL A 498 20.74 14.74 -5.80
N THR A 499 21.46 13.72 -6.26
CA THR A 499 21.16 13.02 -7.50
C THR A 499 20.65 11.60 -7.23
N TYR A 500 19.54 11.25 -7.85
CA TYR A 500 18.96 9.90 -7.83
C TYR A 500 19.26 9.12 -9.12
N GLY A 501 20.10 9.67 -9.98
CA GLY A 501 20.40 9.06 -11.27
C GLY A 501 19.20 9.12 -12.23
N ASN A 502 19.24 8.25 -13.25
CA ASN A 502 18.12 8.12 -14.19
C ASN A 502 16.99 7.32 -13.57
N ILE A 503 15.78 7.92 -13.50
CA ILE A 503 14.53 7.26 -13.08
C ILE A 503 13.62 7.18 -14.31
N PRO A 504 13.64 6.05 -15.06
CA PRO A 504 12.92 5.94 -16.33
C PRO A 504 11.42 6.19 -16.22
N GLU A 505 10.82 5.88 -15.07
CA GLU A 505 9.40 6.05 -14.82
C GLU A 505 8.95 7.51 -14.70
N LEU A 506 9.88 8.44 -14.49
CA LEU A 506 9.62 9.89 -14.41
C LEU A 506 9.89 10.61 -15.73
N VAL A 507 10.45 9.90 -16.73
CA VAL A 507 10.81 10.47 -18.01
C VAL A 507 9.57 10.68 -18.89
N ASP A 508 9.47 11.87 -19.48
CA ASP A 508 8.45 12.22 -20.51
C ASP A 508 7.00 11.90 -20.18
N LEU A 509 6.64 11.94 -18.90
CA LEU A 509 5.25 11.72 -18.48
C LEU A 509 4.27 12.61 -19.26
N PRO A 510 3.13 12.09 -19.73
CA PRO A 510 2.13 12.85 -20.47
C PRO A 510 1.44 13.90 -19.60
N GLU A 511 1.29 13.60 -18.34
CA GLU A 511 0.79 14.48 -17.28
C GLU A 511 1.51 14.15 -15.97
N GLN A 512 1.72 15.13 -15.12
CA GLN A 512 2.42 14.94 -13.86
C GLN A 512 2.12 16.06 -12.87
N SER A 513 2.37 15.78 -11.61
CA SER A 513 2.38 16.79 -10.55
C SER A 513 3.58 16.59 -9.64
N ILE A 514 4.14 17.69 -9.15
CA ILE A 514 5.23 17.66 -8.18
C ILE A 514 4.85 18.54 -7.01
N THR A 515 5.08 18.06 -5.78
CA THR A 515 4.94 18.87 -4.57
C THR A 515 6.25 18.84 -3.79
N ALA A 516 6.52 19.87 -3.03
CA ALA A 516 7.70 19.96 -2.16
C ALA A 516 7.42 20.87 -0.97
N TRP A 517 8.10 20.62 0.14
CA TRP A 517 8.19 21.58 1.22
C TRP A 517 9.55 22.30 1.12
N VAL A 518 9.48 23.62 1.08
CA VAL A 518 10.66 24.50 0.93
C VAL A 518 10.76 25.44 2.11
N ASN A 519 11.98 25.63 2.59
CA ASN A 519 12.30 26.65 3.58
C ASN A 519 13.54 27.42 3.10
N MET A 520 13.33 28.57 2.46
CA MET A 520 14.42 29.39 1.92
C MET A 520 14.99 30.32 2.97
N ASN A 521 16.30 30.38 3.03
CA ASN A 521 17.03 31.25 3.96
C ASN A 521 17.60 32.53 3.33
N THR A 522 17.56 32.64 2.00
CA THR A 522 18.10 33.78 1.25
C THR A 522 17.07 34.33 0.25
N ALA A 523 16.92 35.65 0.22
CA ALA A 523 16.02 36.34 -0.69
C ALA A 523 16.63 36.60 -2.06
N GLU A 524 15.75 36.89 -3.04
CA GLU A 524 16.07 37.37 -4.42
C GLU A 524 16.86 36.35 -5.26
N VAL A 525 16.94 35.09 -4.85
CA VAL A 525 17.62 34.03 -5.59
C VAL A 525 16.59 32.99 -6.04
N LEU A 526 16.74 32.50 -7.27
CA LEU A 526 15.98 31.39 -7.82
C LEU A 526 16.78 30.10 -7.60
N GLY A 527 16.21 29.16 -6.87
CA GLY A 527 16.84 27.88 -6.55
C GLY A 527 16.02 26.69 -7.08
N ASN A 528 16.67 25.69 -7.63
CA ASN A 528 16.02 24.50 -8.16
C ASN A 528 15.48 23.61 -7.03
N ILE A 529 14.22 23.24 -7.14
CA ILE A 529 13.59 22.21 -6.30
C ILE A 529 13.86 20.85 -6.92
N VAL A 530 13.45 20.68 -8.19
CA VAL A 530 13.61 19.46 -8.97
C VAL A 530 14.16 19.81 -10.33
N CYS A 531 15.14 19.04 -10.78
CA CYS A 531 15.63 19.14 -12.15
C CYS A 531 15.81 17.73 -12.74
N MET A 532 15.38 17.58 -13.98
CA MET A 532 15.74 16.47 -14.88
C MET A 532 16.27 17.13 -16.16
N TRP A 533 17.57 17.08 -16.39
CA TRP A 533 18.18 17.79 -17.49
C TRP A 533 19.25 16.95 -18.18
N VAL A 534 19.27 17.00 -19.51
CA VAL A 534 20.31 16.44 -20.34
C VAL A 534 20.82 17.53 -21.28
N ASP A 535 22.12 17.75 -21.32
CA ASP A 535 22.73 18.72 -22.22
C ASP A 535 22.38 18.45 -23.68
N GLY A 536 21.75 19.46 -24.31
CA GLY A 536 21.41 19.42 -25.74
C GLY A 536 20.28 18.47 -26.10
N ALA A 537 19.56 17.93 -25.09
CA ALA A 537 18.46 16.99 -25.35
C ALA A 537 17.31 17.36 -24.45
N GLY A 538 16.81 17.53 -23.62
CA GLY A 538 15.54 17.89 -23.02
C GLY A 538 15.47 17.74 -21.51
N GLY A 539 14.30 18.01 -20.96
CA GLY A 539 14.11 17.82 -19.54
C GLY A 539 13.00 18.65 -18.90
N LEU A 540 13.16 18.91 -17.62
CA LEU A 540 12.28 19.73 -16.80
C LEU A 540 13.10 20.37 -15.69
N GLU A 541 12.92 21.66 -15.49
CA GLU A 541 13.48 22.42 -14.38
C GLU A 541 12.34 23.09 -13.62
N TRP A 542 12.16 22.76 -12.34
CA TRP A 542 11.21 23.42 -11.45
C TRP A 542 11.93 24.09 -10.29
N SER A 543 11.72 25.38 -10.16
CA SER A 543 12.43 26.23 -9.22
C SER A 543 11.48 27.15 -8.44
N CYS A 544 11.96 27.67 -7.33
CA CYS A 544 11.28 28.71 -6.56
C CYS A 544 12.24 29.80 -6.13
N GLY A 545 11.69 30.99 -5.91
CA GLY A 545 12.41 32.12 -5.34
C GLY A 545 11.52 32.86 -4.34
N ILE A 546 12.13 33.59 -3.41
CA ILE A 546 11.41 34.42 -2.45
C ILE A 546 11.92 35.84 -2.50
N ARG A 547 11.03 36.81 -2.46
CA ARG A 547 11.34 38.24 -2.29
C ARG A 547 11.05 38.67 -0.88
N GLU A 548 12.00 39.35 -0.26
CA GLU A 548 11.93 39.72 1.15
C GLU A 548 10.67 40.51 1.52
N THR A 549 10.18 41.34 0.61
CA THR A 549 9.00 42.19 0.83
C THR A 549 7.75 41.76 0.05
N ALA A 550 7.84 40.81 -0.87
CA ALA A 550 6.78 40.51 -1.82
C ALA A 550 6.29 39.05 -1.85
N GLY A 551 7.05 38.14 -1.26
CA GLY A 551 6.66 36.73 -1.14
C GLY A 551 7.33 35.79 -2.14
N LEU A 552 6.84 34.54 -2.19
CA LEU A 552 7.38 33.44 -2.99
C LEU A 552 6.78 33.39 -4.39
N TRP A 553 7.62 33.11 -5.39
CA TRP A 553 7.17 32.75 -6.74
C TRP A 553 7.76 31.42 -7.18
N LEU A 554 7.08 30.77 -8.12
CA LEU A 554 7.46 29.49 -8.71
C LEU A 554 7.73 29.65 -10.20
N GLU A 555 8.71 28.92 -10.74
CA GLU A 555 9.05 28.95 -12.16
C GLU A 555 9.25 27.52 -12.68
N LEU A 556 8.76 27.26 -13.89
CA LEU A 556 8.97 26.02 -14.63
C LEU A 556 9.62 26.34 -15.96
N ILE A 557 10.65 25.58 -16.32
CA ILE A 557 11.29 25.63 -17.64
C ILE A 557 11.19 24.22 -18.25
N ILE A 558 10.79 24.18 -19.51
CA ILE A 558 10.71 22.95 -20.30
C ILE A 558 11.43 23.21 -21.62
N PRO A 559 12.54 22.47 -21.90
CA PRO A 559 13.29 22.61 -23.13
C PRO A 559 12.48 22.30 -24.39
N HIS A 560 12.69 23.11 -25.42
CA HIS A 560 12.20 22.92 -26.77
C HIS A 560 13.35 23.23 -27.75
N SER A 561 13.34 22.61 -28.91
CA SER A 561 14.48 22.60 -29.84
C SER A 561 14.99 23.97 -30.31
N ASN A 562 14.18 25.03 -30.18
CA ASN A 562 14.60 26.39 -30.61
C ASN A 562 14.41 27.46 -29.55
N SER A 563 13.52 27.27 -28.59
CA SER A 563 13.30 28.23 -27.48
C SER A 563 12.46 27.55 -26.41
N ASP A 564 12.93 27.55 -25.17
CA ASP A 564 12.28 26.94 -24.03
C ASP A 564 10.90 27.52 -23.74
N LEU A 565 10.02 26.66 -23.21
CA LEU A 565 8.79 27.10 -22.56
C LEU A 565 9.11 27.51 -21.12
N ARG A 566 8.73 28.73 -20.75
CA ARG A 566 8.91 29.21 -19.37
C ARG A 566 7.60 29.74 -18.81
N TRP A 567 7.18 29.17 -17.69
CA TRP A 567 6.02 29.59 -16.92
C TRP A 567 6.41 30.11 -15.55
N ARG A 568 5.64 31.04 -15.01
CA ARG A 568 5.85 31.61 -13.68
C ARG A 568 4.52 31.82 -12.96
N SER A 569 4.50 31.64 -11.62
CA SER A 569 3.38 32.04 -10.77
C SER A 569 3.42 33.52 -10.42
N ASP A 570 2.29 34.05 -9.95
CA ASP A 570 2.25 35.27 -9.18
C ASP A 570 2.96 35.11 -7.83
N LEU A 571 3.13 36.22 -7.09
CA LEU A 571 3.79 36.23 -5.79
C LEU A 571 2.83 35.76 -4.68
N ASP A 572 3.26 34.81 -3.84
CA ASP A 572 2.59 34.48 -2.58
C ASP A 572 3.13 35.34 -1.43
N ALA A 573 2.48 36.47 -1.18
CA ALA A 573 2.86 37.41 -0.12
C ALA A 573 2.79 36.83 1.31
N GLY A 574 2.16 35.66 1.49
CA GLY A 574 2.10 34.99 2.80
C GLY A 574 3.29 34.07 3.07
N ALA A 575 4.14 33.82 2.07
CA ALA A 575 5.36 33.05 2.22
C ALA A 575 6.53 33.96 2.63
N ALA A 576 7.28 33.58 3.64
CA ALA A 576 8.38 34.37 4.19
C ALA A 576 9.66 33.53 4.33
N LEU A 577 10.82 34.21 4.35
CA LEU A 577 12.11 33.57 4.62
C LEU A 577 12.09 32.81 5.94
N ASN A 578 12.87 31.72 6.00
CA ASN A 578 13.02 30.85 7.16
C ASN A 578 11.72 30.23 7.67
N ASN A 579 10.69 30.15 6.80
CA ASN A 579 9.44 29.46 7.09
C ASN A 579 9.19 28.33 6.08
N TRP A 580 8.65 27.23 6.56
CA TRP A 580 8.24 26.13 5.70
C TRP A 580 7.02 26.51 4.87
N VAL A 581 7.10 26.28 3.57
CA VAL A 581 6.03 26.53 2.61
C VAL A 581 5.84 25.28 1.75
N CYS A 582 4.63 24.75 1.69
CA CYS A 582 4.26 23.71 0.75
C CYS A 582 4.06 24.34 -0.63
N VAL A 583 4.80 23.89 -1.61
CA VAL A 583 4.69 24.33 -3.01
C VAL A 583 4.32 23.15 -3.91
N GLY A 584 3.65 23.43 -5.02
CA GLY A 584 3.23 22.42 -5.95
C GLY A 584 3.10 22.91 -7.38
N ILE A 585 3.20 22.00 -8.31
CA ILE A 585 2.97 22.23 -9.73
C ILE A 585 2.19 21.05 -10.33
N SER A 586 1.21 21.34 -11.16
CA SER A 586 0.61 20.36 -12.06
C SER A 586 0.94 20.70 -13.50
N ILE A 587 1.36 19.71 -14.26
CA ILE A 587 1.81 19.82 -15.63
C ILE A 587 0.91 18.92 -16.49
N LEU A 588 -0.05 19.55 -17.16
CA LEU A 588 -0.71 18.99 -18.33
C LEU A 588 -0.24 19.83 -19.49
N TRP A 589 0.64 19.39 -20.32
CA TRP A 589 1.43 20.15 -21.29
C TRP A 589 0.75 21.35 -21.98
N THR A 590 -0.58 21.41 -21.96
CA THR A 590 -1.41 22.53 -22.44
C THR A 590 -1.91 23.45 -21.32
N ASP A 591 -1.77 23.04 -20.05
CA ASP A 591 -2.26 23.78 -18.89
C ASP A 591 -1.34 23.51 -17.69
N ILE A 592 -0.59 24.53 -17.27
CA ILE A 592 0.35 24.44 -16.15
C ILE A 592 -0.20 25.30 -15.01
N LYS A 593 -0.29 24.69 -13.83
CA LYS A 593 -0.79 25.34 -12.62
C LYS A 593 0.23 25.26 -11.52
N PHE A 594 0.41 26.36 -10.80
CA PHE A 594 1.26 26.42 -9.61
C PHE A 594 0.40 26.54 -8.35
N TYR A 595 0.90 25.98 -7.27
CA TYR A 595 0.25 26.01 -5.96
C TYR A 595 1.25 26.48 -4.90
N SER A 596 0.78 27.25 -3.95
CA SER A 596 1.52 27.62 -2.74
C SER A 596 0.60 27.55 -1.54
N ARG A 597 1.04 26.89 -0.47
CA ARG A 597 0.26 26.65 0.75
C ARG A 597 -1.11 26.01 0.46
N GLY A 598 -1.13 25.06 -0.51
CA GLY A 598 -2.32 24.33 -0.94
C GLY A 598 -3.28 25.15 -1.83
N ASN A 599 -2.98 26.41 -2.16
CA ASN A 599 -3.85 27.27 -2.94
C ASN A 599 -3.31 27.45 -4.37
N LEU A 600 -4.21 27.40 -5.35
CA LEU A 600 -3.90 27.69 -6.74
C LEU A 600 -3.40 29.14 -6.86
N ARG A 601 -2.32 29.31 -7.63
CA ARG A 601 -1.72 30.62 -7.95
C ARG A 601 -2.06 31.04 -9.37
N GLN A 602 -2.10 32.32 -9.60
CA GLN A 602 -2.21 32.84 -10.98
C GLN A 602 -0.92 32.52 -11.73
N THR A 603 -1.04 32.00 -12.95
CA THR A 603 0.08 31.57 -13.79
C THR A 603 0.13 32.39 -15.08
N TYR A 604 1.34 32.62 -15.58
CA TYR A 604 1.55 33.31 -16.86
C TYR A 604 2.78 32.78 -17.59
N ILE A 605 2.72 32.81 -18.93
CA ILE A 605 3.84 32.41 -19.78
C ILE A 605 4.83 33.60 -19.82
N VAL A 606 6.06 33.30 -19.43
CA VAL A 606 7.19 34.24 -19.51
C VAL A 606 7.85 34.15 -20.88
N LEU A 607 7.98 32.95 -21.40
CA LEU A 607 8.54 32.69 -22.72
C LEU A 607 7.73 31.60 -23.41
N SER A 608 7.32 31.84 -24.64
CA SER A 608 6.58 30.87 -25.45
C SER A 608 7.55 29.88 -26.11
N PRO A 609 7.19 28.60 -26.20
CA PRO A 609 8.07 27.58 -26.80
C PRO A 609 8.17 27.77 -28.31
N VAL A 610 9.32 27.45 -28.89
CA VAL A 610 9.54 27.36 -30.33
C VAL A 610 10.21 26.04 -30.66
N GLY A 611 9.59 25.26 -31.53
CA GLY A 611 10.07 23.92 -31.88
C GLY A 611 9.35 22.81 -31.10
N ASN A 612 9.87 21.59 -31.20
CA ASN A 612 9.34 20.45 -30.50
C ASN A 612 9.92 20.38 -29.09
N ARG A 613 9.11 19.88 -28.17
CA ARG A 613 9.58 19.50 -26.83
C ARG A 613 10.69 18.45 -26.98
N GLU A 614 11.73 18.60 -26.20
CA GLU A 614 12.84 17.66 -26.13
C GLU A 614 12.59 16.59 -25.08
N SER A 615 13.07 15.36 -25.32
CA SER A 615 12.91 14.23 -24.39
C SER A 615 13.88 14.36 -23.23
N ALA A 616 13.46 13.95 -22.06
CA ALA A 616 14.29 13.83 -20.85
C ALA A 616 14.97 12.42 -20.74
N GLU A 617 14.98 11.62 -21.83
CA GLU A 617 15.59 10.28 -21.79
C GLU A 617 17.08 10.37 -21.43
N GLY A 618 17.48 9.63 -20.40
CA GLY A 618 18.84 9.66 -19.86
C GLY A 618 19.12 10.75 -18.82
N ALA A 619 18.17 11.66 -18.56
CA ALA A 619 18.31 12.70 -17.54
C ALA A 619 18.44 12.11 -16.14
N HIS A 620 19.30 12.75 -15.32
CA HIS A 620 19.35 12.44 -13.91
C HIS A 620 18.28 13.24 -13.16
N TYR A 621 17.55 12.58 -12.26
CA TYR A 621 16.64 13.24 -11.34
C TYR A 621 17.44 13.86 -10.19
N THR A 622 17.37 15.16 -10.04
CA THR A 622 18.17 15.88 -9.05
C THR A 622 17.33 16.83 -8.21
N LEU A 623 17.75 17.07 -6.98
CA LEU A 623 17.15 18.02 -6.05
C LEU A 623 18.20 19.06 -5.65
N GLY A 624 17.76 20.31 -5.47
CA GLY A 624 18.55 21.40 -4.92
C GLY A 624 19.47 22.13 -5.90
N ASN A 625 19.74 21.56 -7.06
CA ASN A 625 20.54 22.20 -8.12
C ASN A 625 20.27 21.60 -9.50
N ILE A 626 20.79 22.23 -10.53
CA ILE A 626 20.85 21.72 -11.90
C ILE A 626 22.20 21.05 -12.15
N ARG A 627 22.19 19.95 -12.86
CA ARG A 627 23.38 19.28 -13.35
C ARG A 627 23.32 19.29 -14.87
N SER A 628 24.14 20.10 -15.50
CA SER A 628 24.17 20.28 -16.94
C SER A 628 24.99 19.23 -17.68
N THR A 629 25.96 18.61 -17.00
CA THR A 629 26.82 17.56 -17.59
C THR A 629 27.08 16.45 -16.55
N ASP A 630 27.65 15.31 -17.00
CA ASP A 630 28.18 14.28 -16.09
C ASP A 630 29.38 14.76 -15.26
N ALA A 631 29.87 15.98 -15.50
CA ALA A 631 30.94 16.59 -14.76
C ALA A 631 30.40 17.31 -13.50
N LEU A 632 31.00 17.03 -12.34
CA LEU A 632 30.70 17.68 -11.05
C LEU A 632 31.16 19.14 -10.98
N SER A 633 31.44 19.79 -12.11
CA SER A 633 32.01 21.14 -12.15
C SER A 633 31.04 22.22 -12.65
N ASP A 634 29.76 21.90 -12.88
CA ASP A 634 28.85 22.80 -13.59
C ASP A 634 27.44 22.83 -12.95
N PHE A 635 27.38 23.31 -11.69
CA PHE A 635 26.15 23.50 -10.94
C PHE A 635 25.68 24.94 -11.10
N GLU A 636 24.50 25.18 -11.71
CA GLU A 636 24.12 26.51 -12.13
C GLU A 636 23.08 27.23 -11.28
N LYS A 637 22.16 26.55 -10.61
CA LYS A 637 21.04 27.17 -9.89
C LYS A 637 20.83 26.55 -8.50
N PRO A 638 21.71 26.84 -7.57
CA PRO A 638 21.65 26.26 -6.24
C PRO A 638 20.41 26.70 -5.48
N PHE A 639 19.73 25.74 -4.84
CA PHE A 639 18.75 26.03 -3.83
C PHE A 639 19.45 26.52 -2.56
N ARG A 640 18.88 27.54 -1.90
CA ARG A 640 19.44 28.10 -0.66
C ARG A 640 18.42 27.95 0.46
N GLY A 641 18.65 26.97 1.32
CA GLY A 641 17.76 26.64 2.41
C GLY A 641 17.53 25.13 2.53
N MET A 642 16.34 24.73 2.97
CA MET A 642 15.98 23.34 3.20
C MET A 642 14.87 22.87 2.26
N LEU A 643 15.01 21.64 1.75
CA LEU A 643 13.99 20.92 1.00
C LEU A 643 13.56 19.68 1.81
N ALA A 644 12.26 19.41 1.83
CA ALA A 644 11.70 18.20 2.43
C ALA A 644 10.50 17.73 1.62
N ASP A 645 10.23 16.43 1.71
CA ASP A 645 9.01 15.79 1.20
C ASP A 645 8.68 16.19 -0.25
N VAL A 646 9.66 16.01 -1.12
CA VAL A 646 9.47 16.19 -2.56
C VAL A 646 8.74 14.97 -3.10
N ARG A 647 7.56 15.16 -3.67
CA ARG A 647 6.73 14.08 -4.24
C ARG A 647 6.50 14.30 -5.72
N HIS A 648 6.62 13.24 -6.50
CA HIS A 648 6.35 13.26 -7.93
C HIS A 648 5.27 12.24 -8.28
N TYR A 649 4.25 12.71 -9.00
CA TYR A 649 3.06 11.94 -9.38
C TYR A 649 2.96 11.83 -10.90
N ASN A 650 2.51 10.68 -11.42
CA ASN A 650 2.27 10.44 -12.85
C ASN A 650 0.88 10.88 -13.32
N ARG A 651 0.28 11.82 -12.61
CA ARG A 651 -1.04 12.39 -12.92
C ARG A 651 -1.15 13.84 -12.46
N VAL A 652 -2.14 14.54 -12.96
CA VAL A 652 -2.52 15.85 -12.43
C VAL A 652 -3.26 15.68 -11.10
N LEU A 653 -2.76 16.34 -10.05
CA LEU A 653 -3.49 16.46 -8.78
C LEU A 653 -4.57 17.55 -8.91
N THR A 654 -5.69 17.31 -8.23
CA THR A 654 -6.77 18.30 -8.10
C THR A 654 -6.41 19.39 -7.09
N ASP A 655 -7.09 20.54 -7.15
CA ASP A 655 -6.90 21.63 -6.19
C ASP A 655 -7.13 21.15 -4.73
N ALA A 656 -8.09 20.26 -4.53
CA ALA A 656 -8.37 19.66 -3.21
C ALA A 656 -7.23 18.77 -2.72
N GLU A 657 -6.57 18.03 -3.61
CA GLU A 657 -5.43 17.18 -3.27
C GLU A 657 -4.19 18.01 -2.94
N PHE A 658 -3.93 19.11 -3.64
CA PHE A 658 -2.88 20.07 -3.26
C PHE A 658 -3.15 20.70 -1.89
N ALA A 659 -4.41 21.06 -1.60
CA ALA A 659 -4.80 21.55 -0.29
C ALA A 659 -4.59 20.48 0.80
N GLN A 660 -4.88 19.20 0.48
CA GLN A 660 -4.67 18.07 1.40
C GLN A 660 -3.18 17.85 1.68
N VAL A 661 -2.31 17.85 0.67
CA VAL A 661 -0.84 17.73 0.87
C VAL A 661 -0.33 18.82 1.80
N ASN A 662 -0.81 20.06 1.63
CA ASN A 662 -0.44 21.15 2.52
C ASN A 662 -0.99 20.97 3.95
N ALA A 663 -2.21 20.46 4.10
CA ALA A 663 -2.84 20.23 5.41
C ALA A 663 -2.18 19.08 6.17
N ASP A 664 -1.74 18.04 5.46
CA ASP A 664 -1.09 16.86 6.04
C ASP A 664 0.32 17.17 6.61
N GLY A 665 0.94 18.25 6.15
CA GLY A 665 2.29 18.63 6.57
C GLY A 665 3.42 17.81 5.92
N ILE A 666 4.65 18.04 6.34
CA ILE A 666 5.84 17.31 5.86
C ILE A 666 5.72 15.85 6.27
N GLY A 667 5.92 14.93 5.31
CA GLY A 667 5.78 13.49 5.54
C GLY A 667 4.35 12.99 5.68
N GLY A 668 3.34 13.85 5.49
CA GLY A 668 1.91 13.46 5.54
C GLY A 668 1.48 12.59 4.37
N TYR A 669 0.46 11.76 4.56
CA TYR A 669 0.17 10.61 3.68
C TYR A 669 -1.17 10.67 2.94
N GLY A 670 -1.86 11.80 2.92
CA GLY A 670 -3.23 11.91 2.40
C GLY A 670 -3.38 11.69 0.90
N VAL A 671 -2.35 11.93 0.09
CA VAL A 671 -2.40 11.80 -1.37
C VAL A 671 -1.27 10.91 -1.87
N LYS A 672 -1.58 9.63 -2.11
CA LYS A 672 -0.61 8.62 -2.58
C LYS A 672 -0.87 8.14 -4.02
N ASN A 673 -2.10 8.24 -4.51
CA ASN A 673 -2.45 7.72 -5.83
C ASN A 673 -1.63 8.39 -6.94
N GLY A 674 -0.93 7.57 -7.73
CA GLY A 674 -0.08 8.01 -8.82
C GLY A 674 1.29 8.58 -8.38
N MET A 675 1.66 8.49 -7.10
CA MET A 675 2.96 8.91 -6.63
C MET A 675 4.03 7.91 -7.06
N LEU A 676 5.04 8.40 -7.76
CA LEU A 676 6.16 7.61 -8.28
C LEU A 676 7.46 7.82 -7.50
N PHE A 677 7.58 8.94 -6.79
CA PHE A 677 8.78 9.32 -6.05
C PHE A 677 8.39 10.12 -4.81
N GLN A 678 9.06 9.89 -3.70
CA GLN A 678 8.96 10.69 -2.48
C GLN A 678 10.31 10.71 -1.75
N GLY A 679 10.97 11.86 -1.72
CA GLY A 679 12.24 12.06 -1.02
C GLY A 679 12.63 13.54 -0.94
N PRO A 680 13.57 13.89 -0.09
CA PRO A 680 13.90 13.28 1.19
C PRO A 680 12.84 13.63 2.23
N CYS A 681 12.32 12.65 2.98
CA CYS A 681 11.33 12.91 4.02
C CYS A 681 11.63 12.19 5.33
N VAL A 682 12.31 11.06 5.29
CA VAL A 682 12.51 10.22 6.46
C VAL A 682 13.93 9.67 6.46
N LEU A 683 14.65 9.84 7.56
CA LEU A 683 15.79 9.03 7.88
C LEU A 683 15.28 7.64 8.27
N THR A 684 15.47 6.66 7.41
CA THR A 684 15.48 5.29 7.91
C THR A 684 16.68 5.15 8.85
N LYS A 685 16.42 4.87 10.11
CA LYS A 685 17.45 4.66 11.12
C LYS A 685 18.24 3.35 10.93
N ASP A 686 18.38 2.82 9.74
CA ASP A 686 19.33 1.74 9.51
C ASP A 686 20.76 2.31 9.37
N LEU A 687 21.23 2.94 10.46
CA LEU A 687 22.66 3.19 10.63
C LEU A 687 23.48 1.91 10.46
N ALA A 688 22.93 0.75 10.80
CA ALA A 688 23.57 -0.55 10.62
C ALA A 688 23.78 -0.87 9.13
N TYR A 689 22.78 -0.70 8.29
CA TYR A 689 22.88 -0.93 6.85
C TYR A 689 23.98 -0.06 6.21
N PHE A 690 24.04 1.22 6.57
CA PHE A 690 25.04 2.13 6.06
C PHE A 690 26.45 1.79 6.59
N THR A 691 26.57 1.31 7.81
CA THR A 691 27.85 0.94 8.42
C THR A 691 28.42 -0.36 7.82
N ASP A 692 27.57 -1.38 7.59
CA ASP A 692 27.97 -2.67 7.01
C ASP A 692 28.40 -2.55 5.56
N HIS A 693 27.87 -1.56 4.82
CA HIS A 693 28.20 -1.33 3.41
C HIS A 693 29.22 -0.21 3.21
N ASN A 694 29.84 0.28 4.30
CA ASN A 694 30.84 1.35 4.26
C ASN A 694 30.35 2.66 3.61
N ILE A 695 29.06 2.96 3.80
CA ILE A 695 28.35 4.10 3.23
C ILE A 695 28.16 5.12 4.34
N SER A 696 28.65 6.33 4.14
CA SER A 696 28.35 7.42 5.09
C SER A 696 26.84 7.73 5.09
N PRO A 697 26.19 7.83 6.27
CA PRO A 697 24.77 8.18 6.36
C PRO A 697 24.41 9.52 5.71
N THR A 698 25.40 10.42 5.55
CA THR A 698 25.25 11.72 4.89
C THR A 698 25.27 11.64 3.37
N ASP A 699 25.71 10.52 2.81
CA ASP A 699 25.93 10.40 1.36
C ASP A 699 24.76 9.79 0.60
N ARG A 700 23.72 9.27 1.28
CA ARG A 700 22.61 8.59 0.61
C ARG A 700 21.25 8.92 1.21
N LEU A 701 20.39 9.40 0.36
CA LEU A 701 18.98 9.70 0.64
C LEU A 701 18.12 8.75 -0.18
N ILE A 702 17.21 8.03 0.47
CA ILE A 702 16.41 6.99 -0.17
C ILE A 702 15.05 7.57 -0.55
N ASP A 703 14.62 7.29 -1.78
CA ASP A 703 13.23 7.44 -2.21
C ASP A 703 12.36 6.40 -1.50
N ASN A 704 11.38 6.86 -0.73
CA ASN A 704 10.52 6.01 0.08
C ASN A 704 9.54 5.15 -0.73
N ILE A 705 9.37 5.43 -2.02
CA ILE A 705 8.38 4.74 -2.85
C ILE A 705 9.00 3.55 -3.60
N ARG A 706 10.17 3.75 -4.21
CA ARG A 706 10.79 2.76 -5.09
C ARG A 706 12.22 2.37 -4.70
N GLY A 707 12.72 2.92 -3.60
CA GLY A 707 14.05 2.62 -3.09
C GLY A 707 15.19 3.20 -3.93
N HIS A 708 14.92 4.20 -4.79
CA HIS A 708 16.00 4.88 -5.50
C HIS A 708 16.93 5.57 -4.50
N VAL A 709 18.21 5.33 -4.62
CA VAL A 709 19.22 5.87 -3.70
C VAL A 709 19.74 7.19 -4.26
N GLY A 710 19.42 8.28 -3.58
CA GLY A 710 19.99 9.59 -3.86
C GLY A 710 21.39 9.69 -3.29
N LYS A 711 22.30 10.27 -4.04
CA LYS A 711 23.66 10.59 -3.62
C LYS A 711 23.82 12.09 -3.48
N ALA A 712 24.26 12.50 -2.31
CA ALA A 712 24.68 13.88 -2.10
C ALA A 712 26.03 14.13 -2.79
N GLU A 713 26.09 15.11 -3.65
CA GLU A 713 27.30 15.47 -4.38
C GLU A 713 27.61 16.97 -4.21
N ILE A 714 28.88 17.28 -4.08
CA ILE A 714 29.39 18.64 -3.98
C ILE A 714 30.30 18.86 -5.22
N GLU A 715 30.33 20.06 -5.72
CA GLU A 715 31.17 20.42 -6.88
C GLU A 715 32.64 20.02 -6.69
N ALA A 716 33.21 19.27 -7.65
CA ALA A 716 34.51 18.59 -7.55
C ALA A 716 35.73 19.52 -7.37
N ASN A 717 35.60 20.82 -7.64
CA ASN A 717 36.69 21.79 -7.56
C ASN A 717 36.87 22.39 -6.16
N TYR A 718 36.03 21.99 -5.19
CA TYR A 718 35.99 22.58 -3.83
C TYR A 718 36.00 21.46 -2.80
N THR A 719 37.19 21.13 -2.38
CA THR A 719 37.47 19.91 -1.58
C THR A 719 37.32 20.08 -0.08
N ASN A 720 36.67 21.06 0.49
CA ASN A 720 36.51 21.08 1.95
C ASN A 720 35.38 21.89 2.55
N ASP A 721 34.52 22.56 1.79
CA ASP A 721 33.67 23.55 2.42
C ASP A 721 32.17 23.52 2.06
N GLY A 722 31.69 22.66 1.17
CA GLY A 722 30.23 22.49 0.90
C GLY A 722 29.65 21.37 1.74
N GLU A 723 28.69 21.68 2.55
CA GLU A 723 28.05 20.69 3.40
C GLU A 723 26.57 20.55 3.02
N ILE A 724 26.19 19.34 2.57
CA ILE A 724 24.78 18.97 2.53
C ILE A 724 24.48 18.39 3.91
N ILE A 725 23.66 19.08 4.66
CA ILE A 725 23.33 18.68 6.02
C ILE A 725 21.94 18.08 6.03
N THR A 726 21.82 16.88 6.58
CA THR A 726 20.51 16.32 6.91
C THR A 726 20.05 16.91 8.24
N ARG A 727 18.94 17.64 8.22
CA ARG A 727 18.34 18.22 9.43
C ARG A 727 17.16 17.39 9.88
N ILE A 728 17.15 17.04 11.17
CA ILE A 728 15.98 16.50 11.84
C ILE A 728 15.03 17.66 12.10
N LEU A 729 13.80 17.56 11.60
CA LEU A 729 12.76 18.55 11.87
C LEU A 729 12.18 18.30 13.28
N PRO A 730 11.89 19.34 14.04
CA PRO A 730 11.37 19.23 15.39
C PRO A 730 9.95 18.63 15.44
#